data_85959cbdfa24f4dd9f93a4650785d556
#
_entry.id   85959cbdfa24f4dd9f93a4650785d556
#
_cell.length_a   1.000
_cell.length_b   1.000
_cell.length_c   1.000
_cell.angle_alpha   90.00
_cell.angle_beta   90.00
_cell.angle_gamma   90.00
#
_symmetry.space_group_name_H-M   'P 1'
#
loop_
_entity.id
_entity.type
_entity.pdbx_description
1 polymer ?
#
loop_
_entity_poly.entity_id
_entity_poly.type
_entity_poly.pdbx_seq_one_letter_code
_entity_poly.pdbx_strand_id
1 'polypeptide(L)'
;MAGAQRVGITWLLLYVLLSLSITADAKRGKKLSLLHRVHTYATTVDTANISKEFYSYSRAFIKVDKRNPILMLVPSAYIISRGGKREFLTERFSKIRMKNYSDFDTRTLLRISNIPGYRGAMSSFNRYMTPTIYDETVVGNTILSPFHPNNFKFYKYKVDAVTGDVVKLSFSGRRKNTQLVHGNAVIDKLTGRIISCNIWSEYDMVNALLSMTMGNRGANSLFPKDCDGLLRFNFLGNKVSAHYISNYGLNNALHGDGYDNADNPALMDSVRPGTLPAQERKIVDDILAAKAVKDTADTVATHKKRGSWVKRVFWDAVGDNVFNRIKMTFGQNSQGYLRINPVLNPLYMSYSDRRGFTYKFAMHANYQTGEDAELLGNLRFGYSFKIKQYYFRLPLYFYMSRRKNRYVKFEIGNGNRIRNNLIYNDMEQALNNFGNHALMIKTPDHFNEFTQTDARLVLNFDVNSFIGFQVGSLFQRYKAFTTGFFRAMDKPTHYSAFAPVFEVQYRPMGWSGPILTLDYDRGVTNVLNSNMKYERYEFNAEYIHHLNRLQALQMRLGAGFYSHKGRDTYFLNYENFKENNIPGGWNDDWSGEFELLRSDNYNSSPYYVRGNLTYESPLLLLSWLPIVGHYMDMERVYVSWLDARKMHPYVELGYGFTTRFFSAGLFVSNGKGNRTFGCRFGLELFRHW
;
A
#
# COMPACT_ATOMS: atom_id res chain seq x y z
N MET A 1 -40.63 23.22 1.58
CA MET A 1 -40.83 22.16 0.58
C MET A 1 -39.66 21.90 -0.38
N ALA A 2 -38.83 22.86 -0.71
CA ALA A 2 -37.66 22.65 -1.62
C ALA A 2 -36.50 21.80 -1.06
N GLY A 3 -36.40 21.63 0.26
CA GLY A 3 -35.36 20.82 0.90
C GLY A 3 -35.58 19.30 0.82
N ALA A 4 -36.81 18.86 0.90
CA ALA A 4 -37.16 17.44 0.88
C ALA A 4 -36.98 16.80 -0.50
N GLN A 5 -37.22 17.55 -1.59
CA GLN A 5 -37.02 17.08 -2.96
C GLN A 5 -35.52 16.88 -3.30
N ARG A 6 -34.63 17.69 -2.74
CA ARG A 6 -33.17 17.57 -3.00
C ARG A 6 -32.53 16.38 -2.31
N VAL A 7 -33.00 16.03 -1.11
CA VAL A 7 -32.57 14.82 -0.39
C VAL A 7 -33.02 13.55 -1.13
N GLY A 8 -34.22 13.57 -1.70
CA GLY A 8 -34.74 12.46 -2.50
C GLY A 8 -33.91 12.13 -3.75
N ILE A 9 -33.40 13.15 -4.45
CA ILE A 9 -32.58 12.96 -5.66
C ILE A 9 -31.22 12.36 -5.32
N THR A 10 -30.63 12.73 -4.18
CA THR A 10 -29.32 12.17 -3.74
C THR A 10 -29.46 10.70 -3.34
N TRP A 11 -30.54 10.34 -2.66
CA TRP A 11 -30.86 8.94 -2.33
C TRP A 11 -31.24 8.12 -3.58
N LEU A 12 -31.90 8.73 -4.54
CA LEU A 12 -32.25 8.08 -5.80
C LEU A 12 -31.00 7.79 -6.65
N LEU A 13 -30.04 8.72 -6.70
CA LEU A 13 -28.73 8.51 -7.36
C LEU A 13 -27.91 7.43 -6.65
N LEU A 14 -27.92 7.39 -5.33
CA LEU A 14 -27.26 6.33 -4.56
C LEU A 14 -27.94 4.97 -4.79
N TYR A 15 -29.26 4.93 -4.85
CA TYR A 15 -30.04 3.73 -5.14
C TYR A 15 -29.86 3.25 -6.58
N VAL A 16 -29.76 4.16 -7.54
CA VAL A 16 -29.47 3.85 -8.96
C VAL A 16 -28.03 3.33 -9.10
N LEU A 17 -27.05 3.91 -8.41
CA LEU A 17 -25.67 3.40 -8.40
C LEU A 17 -25.56 2.02 -7.73
N LEU A 18 -26.31 1.78 -6.67
CA LEU A 18 -26.40 0.47 -6.02
C LEU A 18 -27.20 -0.53 -6.84
N SER A 19 -28.29 -0.12 -7.50
CA SER A 19 -29.14 -1.01 -8.31
C SER A 19 -28.49 -1.40 -9.65
N LEU A 20 -27.66 -0.55 -10.25
CA LEU A 20 -26.90 -0.89 -11.45
C LEU A 20 -25.87 -2.03 -11.23
N SER A 21 -25.49 -2.29 -9.98
CA SER A 21 -24.65 -3.42 -9.63
C SER A 21 -25.42 -4.74 -9.44
N ILE A 22 -26.74 -4.69 -9.24
CA ILE A 22 -27.54 -5.87 -8.83
C ILE A 22 -28.32 -6.53 -9.99
N THR A 23 -28.63 -5.82 -11.09
CA THR A 23 -29.63 -6.28 -12.08
C THR A 23 -29.11 -7.04 -13.32
N ALA A 24 -27.82 -7.36 -13.41
CA ALA A 24 -27.27 -8.04 -14.61
C ALA A 24 -27.29 -9.58 -14.58
N ASP A 25 -27.79 -10.24 -13.53
CA ASP A 25 -27.48 -11.65 -13.25
C ASP A 25 -28.52 -12.72 -13.70
N ALA A 26 -29.63 -12.35 -14.29
CA ALA A 26 -30.78 -13.29 -14.46
C ALA A 26 -30.72 -14.26 -15.69
N LYS A 27 -29.77 -14.20 -16.60
CA LYS A 27 -29.74 -15.03 -17.85
C LYS A 27 -28.55 -16.00 -18.04
N ARG A 28 -27.82 -16.37 -17.01
CA ARG A 28 -26.54 -17.13 -17.13
C ARG A 28 -26.55 -18.59 -16.60
N GLY A 29 -27.67 -19.23 -16.41
CA GLY A 29 -27.88 -20.44 -15.59
C GLY A 29 -26.98 -21.66 -15.78
N LYS A 30 -26.50 -22.03 -16.96
CA LYS A 30 -25.73 -23.30 -17.15
C LYS A 30 -24.19 -23.13 -17.13
N LYS A 31 -23.64 -22.03 -17.56
CA LYS A 31 -22.18 -21.78 -17.54
C LYS A 31 -21.69 -21.41 -16.14
N LEU A 32 -22.50 -20.68 -15.37
CA LEU A 32 -22.21 -20.35 -14.00
C LEU A 32 -22.14 -21.59 -13.10
N SER A 33 -22.95 -22.64 -13.38
CA SER A 33 -22.97 -23.85 -12.57
C SER A 33 -21.61 -24.60 -12.58
N LEU A 34 -20.85 -24.59 -13.67
CA LEU A 34 -19.52 -25.18 -13.72
C LEU A 34 -18.53 -24.36 -12.90
N LEU A 35 -18.55 -23.03 -13.04
CA LEU A 35 -17.66 -22.13 -12.32
C LEU A 35 -17.93 -22.14 -10.80
N HIS A 36 -19.20 -22.24 -10.41
CA HIS A 36 -19.54 -22.43 -8.99
C HIS A 36 -19.02 -23.74 -8.45
N ARG A 37 -19.04 -24.84 -9.25
CA ARG A 37 -18.41 -26.10 -8.85
C ARG A 37 -16.90 -25.96 -8.66
N VAL A 38 -16.23 -25.18 -9.50
CA VAL A 38 -14.77 -24.89 -9.32
C VAL A 38 -14.52 -24.25 -7.96
N HIS A 39 -15.32 -23.27 -7.58
CA HIS A 39 -15.19 -22.63 -6.28
C HIS A 39 -15.55 -23.57 -5.11
N THR A 40 -16.64 -24.34 -5.24
CA THR A 40 -17.03 -25.33 -4.25
C THR A 40 -15.95 -26.40 -4.05
N TYR A 41 -15.31 -26.84 -5.14
CA TYR A 41 -14.17 -27.75 -5.04
C TYR A 41 -13.05 -27.18 -4.19
N ALA A 42 -12.64 -25.93 -4.47
CA ALA A 42 -11.56 -25.28 -3.70
C ALA A 42 -11.90 -25.15 -2.22
N THR A 43 -13.11 -24.70 -1.89
CA THR A 43 -13.56 -24.56 -0.49
C THR A 43 -13.68 -25.91 0.22
N THR A 44 -14.15 -26.95 -0.46
CA THR A 44 -14.26 -28.29 0.09
C THR A 44 -12.88 -28.87 0.42
N VAL A 45 -11.91 -28.72 -0.48
CA VAL A 45 -10.51 -29.17 -0.24
C VAL A 45 -9.88 -28.36 0.89
N ASP A 46 -10.12 -27.06 0.95
CA ASP A 46 -9.55 -26.19 1.96
C ASP A 46 -10.06 -26.49 3.38
N THR A 47 -11.34 -26.84 3.52
CA THR A 47 -11.95 -27.21 4.81
C THR A 47 -11.72 -28.65 5.22
N ALA A 48 -11.21 -29.49 4.31
CA ALA A 48 -10.93 -30.88 4.62
C ALA A 48 -9.78 -31.03 5.63
N ASN A 49 -9.90 -32.05 6.50
CA ASN A 49 -8.85 -32.38 7.47
C ASN A 49 -7.74 -33.23 6.79
N ILE A 50 -6.93 -32.58 5.96
CA ILE A 50 -5.82 -33.15 5.20
C ILE A 50 -4.52 -32.46 5.55
N SER A 51 -3.39 -33.13 5.26
CA SER A 51 -2.08 -32.51 5.42
C SER A 51 -1.96 -31.27 4.51
N LYS A 52 -1.66 -30.15 5.13
CA LYS A 52 -1.46 -28.87 4.47
C LYS A 52 0.03 -28.49 4.34
N GLU A 53 0.93 -29.45 4.50
CA GLU A 53 2.37 -29.27 4.34
C GLU A 53 2.88 -30.10 3.15
N PHE A 54 3.69 -29.47 2.32
CA PHE A 54 4.34 -30.09 1.17
C PHE A 54 5.58 -29.30 0.75
N TYR A 55 6.38 -29.88 -0.15
CA TYR A 55 7.60 -29.25 -0.65
C TYR A 55 7.39 -28.70 -2.06
N SER A 56 8.16 -27.67 -2.38
CA SER A 56 8.17 -27.05 -3.71
C SER A 56 9.60 -26.78 -4.17
N TYR A 57 9.81 -26.93 -5.46
CA TYR A 57 11.00 -26.47 -6.14
C TYR A 57 10.60 -25.30 -7.05
N SER A 58 11.43 -24.28 -7.10
CA SER A 58 11.25 -23.17 -8.03
C SER A 58 12.59 -22.72 -8.60
N ARG A 59 12.57 -22.41 -9.90
CA ARG A 59 13.72 -21.97 -10.68
C ARG A 59 13.35 -20.77 -11.53
N ALA A 60 14.19 -19.74 -11.55
CA ALA A 60 14.03 -18.58 -12.42
C ALA A 60 15.35 -18.32 -13.15
N PHE A 61 15.29 -18.35 -14.48
CA PHE A 61 16.35 -17.91 -15.38
C PHE A 61 15.99 -16.52 -15.91
N ILE A 62 16.82 -15.52 -15.61
CA ILE A 62 16.58 -14.12 -15.96
C ILE A 62 17.66 -13.67 -16.96
N LYS A 63 17.21 -13.08 -18.07
CA LYS A 63 18.07 -12.55 -19.12
C LYS A 63 17.80 -11.08 -19.36
N VAL A 64 18.86 -10.29 -19.35
CA VAL A 64 18.82 -8.85 -19.70
C VAL A 64 19.08 -8.73 -21.21
N ASP A 65 18.00 -8.68 -22.00
CA ASP A 65 18.08 -8.66 -23.45
C ASP A 65 18.59 -7.30 -23.96
N LYS A 66 18.04 -6.21 -23.41
CA LYS A 66 18.47 -4.84 -23.75
C LYS A 66 18.48 -3.99 -22.47
N ARG A 67 19.54 -3.21 -22.28
CA ARG A 67 19.68 -2.32 -21.13
C ARG A 67 20.24 -0.96 -21.51
N ASN A 68 19.79 0.05 -20.80
CA ASN A 68 20.35 1.38 -20.74
C ASN A 68 20.52 1.81 -19.26
N PRO A 69 21.16 2.96 -18.95
CA PRO A 69 21.39 3.37 -17.55
C PRO A 69 20.13 3.50 -16.70
N ILE A 70 18.95 3.71 -17.30
CA ILE A 70 17.67 3.83 -16.58
C ILE A 70 17.32 2.52 -15.84
N LEU A 71 17.77 1.36 -16.34
CA LEU A 71 17.52 0.08 -15.67
C LEU A 71 18.13 0.03 -14.26
N MET A 72 19.20 0.77 -14.01
CA MET A 72 19.80 0.87 -12.66
C MET A 72 18.89 1.56 -11.66
N LEU A 73 17.99 2.43 -12.13
CA LEU A 73 17.03 3.17 -11.29
C LEU A 73 15.74 2.39 -11.06
N VAL A 74 15.47 1.34 -11.87
CA VAL A 74 14.29 0.50 -11.68
C VAL A 74 14.44 -0.27 -10.36
N PRO A 75 13.44 -0.23 -9.47
CA PRO A 75 13.49 -0.91 -8.19
C PRO A 75 13.84 -2.39 -8.34
N SER A 76 14.78 -2.87 -7.52
CA SER A 76 15.27 -4.26 -7.54
C SER A 76 15.99 -4.71 -8.82
N ALA A 77 16.23 -3.82 -9.79
CA ALA A 77 16.93 -4.14 -11.03
C ALA A 77 18.39 -3.70 -11.07
N TYR A 78 18.86 -2.89 -10.11
CA TYR A 78 20.23 -2.38 -10.07
C TYR A 78 21.27 -3.50 -10.21
N ILE A 79 21.14 -4.60 -9.45
CA ILE A 79 22.09 -5.71 -9.42
C ILE A 79 22.21 -6.41 -10.77
N ILE A 80 21.07 -6.63 -11.45
CA ILE A 80 21.05 -7.28 -12.77
C ILE A 80 21.42 -6.31 -13.90
N SER A 81 21.32 -5.01 -13.66
CA SER A 81 21.66 -3.97 -14.65
C SER A 81 23.16 -3.69 -14.70
N ARG A 82 23.88 -3.98 -13.61
CA ARG A 82 25.29 -3.68 -13.43
C ARG A 82 26.19 -4.85 -13.88
N GLY A 83 27.38 -4.50 -14.35
CA GLY A 83 28.38 -5.49 -14.72
C GLY A 83 28.22 -6.08 -16.13
N GLY A 84 29.10 -7.00 -16.51
CA GLY A 84 29.11 -7.66 -17.83
C GLY A 84 28.06 -8.76 -17.98
N LYS A 85 27.64 -9.38 -16.90
CA LYS A 85 26.70 -10.50 -16.92
C LYS A 85 25.32 -10.05 -17.34
N ARG A 86 24.67 -10.86 -18.18
CA ARG A 86 23.29 -10.64 -18.65
C ARG A 86 22.36 -11.79 -18.32
N GLU A 87 22.90 -12.88 -17.80
CA GLU A 87 22.17 -14.11 -17.50
C GLU A 87 22.31 -14.47 -16.04
N PHE A 88 21.19 -14.69 -15.41
CA PHE A 88 21.09 -14.93 -13.98
C PHE A 88 20.19 -16.12 -13.72
N LEU A 89 20.57 -16.96 -12.75
CA LEU A 89 19.82 -18.11 -12.32
C LEU A 89 19.58 -18.04 -10.81
N THR A 90 18.38 -18.40 -10.39
CA THR A 90 18.08 -18.66 -9.00
C THR A 90 17.23 -19.91 -8.88
N GLU A 91 17.61 -20.81 -7.98
CA GLU A 91 16.87 -22.02 -7.63
C GLU A 91 16.54 -22.02 -6.15
N ARG A 92 15.39 -22.57 -5.79
CA ARG A 92 14.93 -22.71 -4.40
C ARG A 92 14.23 -24.03 -4.21
N PHE A 93 14.50 -24.65 -3.09
CA PHE A 93 13.69 -25.75 -2.56
C PHE A 93 13.09 -25.28 -1.23
N SER A 94 11.78 -25.36 -1.09
CA SER A 94 11.06 -24.76 0.03
C SER A 94 10.02 -25.72 0.59
N LYS A 95 9.76 -25.59 1.89
CA LYS A 95 8.60 -26.19 2.57
C LYS A 95 7.47 -25.17 2.59
N ILE A 96 6.29 -25.58 2.15
CA ILE A 96 5.08 -24.77 2.14
C ILE A 96 4.14 -25.33 3.22
N ARG A 97 3.62 -24.43 4.05
CA ARG A 97 2.53 -24.69 4.98
C ARG A 97 1.33 -23.84 4.58
N MET A 98 0.31 -24.48 4.09
CA MET A 98 -0.93 -23.85 3.69
C MET A 98 -1.82 -23.66 4.91
N LYS A 99 -2.33 -22.43 5.13
CA LYS A 99 -3.40 -22.14 6.10
C LYS A 99 -4.76 -22.28 5.43
N ASN A 100 -4.88 -21.68 4.24
CA ASN A 100 -6.00 -21.83 3.33
C ASN A 100 -5.50 -21.64 1.88
N TYR A 101 -6.37 -21.77 0.88
CA TYR A 101 -5.96 -21.67 -0.55
C TYR A 101 -5.46 -20.27 -0.96
N SER A 102 -5.65 -19.25 -0.14
CA SER A 102 -5.18 -17.87 -0.38
C SER A 102 -4.03 -17.44 0.55
N ASP A 103 -3.78 -18.17 1.64
CA ASP A 103 -2.74 -17.85 2.64
C ASP A 103 -1.89 -19.06 2.96
N PHE A 104 -0.59 -18.95 2.70
CA PHE A 104 0.39 -20.00 2.97
C PHE A 104 1.76 -19.41 3.32
N ASP A 105 2.45 -20.07 4.21
CA ASP A 105 3.81 -19.76 4.62
C ASP A 105 4.81 -20.56 3.77
N THR A 106 5.90 -19.92 3.34
CA THR A 106 6.96 -20.56 2.57
C THR A 106 8.29 -20.43 3.32
N ARG A 107 8.86 -21.55 3.75
CA ARG A 107 10.22 -21.60 4.31
C ARG A 107 11.18 -22.16 3.28
N THR A 108 12.18 -21.37 2.88
CA THR A 108 13.22 -21.81 1.95
C THR A 108 14.25 -22.67 2.69
N LEU A 109 14.45 -23.90 2.24
CA LEU A 109 15.44 -24.83 2.81
C LEU A 109 16.77 -24.74 2.08
N LEU A 110 16.74 -24.83 0.75
CA LEU A 110 17.93 -24.71 -0.09
C LEU A 110 17.77 -23.57 -1.10
N ARG A 111 18.89 -22.96 -1.44
CA ARG A 111 18.90 -21.88 -2.43
C ARG A 111 20.24 -21.77 -3.12
N ILE A 112 20.21 -21.67 -4.45
CA ILE A 112 21.34 -21.39 -5.30
C ILE A 112 21.05 -20.15 -6.14
N SER A 113 22.00 -19.23 -6.26
CA SER A 113 21.85 -18.05 -7.11
C SER A 113 23.20 -17.47 -7.50
N ASN A 114 23.33 -17.05 -8.77
CA ASN A 114 24.46 -16.23 -9.21
C ASN A 114 24.17 -14.73 -9.18
N ILE A 115 22.99 -14.33 -8.65
CA ILE A 115 22.62 -12.92 -8.47
C ILE A 115 23.35 -12.39 -7.23
N PRO A 116 24.28 -11.41 -7.39
CA PRO A 116 25.01 -10.85 -6.25
C PRO A 116 24.04 -10.14 -5.29
N GLY A 117 24.23 -10.30 -3.98
CA GLY A 117 23.47 -9.57 -2.98
C GLY A 117 21.94 -9.80 -3.05
N TYR A 118 21.51 -10.96 -3.43
CA TYR A 118 20.14 -11.42 -3.79
C TYR A 118 18.95 -10.83 -3.01
N ARG A 119 19.06 -9.96 -2.10
CA ARG A 119 17.95 -9.47 -1.28
C ARG A 119 16.98 -8.59 -2.09
N GLY A 120 15.99 -9.23 -2.72
CA GLY A 120 14.89 -8.54 -3.38
C GLY A 120 15.09 -8.19 -4.86
N ALA A 121 16.12 -8.74 -5.53
CA ALA A 121 16.27 -8.58 -6.97
C ALA A 121 15.03 -9.11 -7.71
N MET A 122 14.47 -8.28 -8.61
CA MET A 122 13.28 -8.60 -9.41
C MET A 122 12.11 -9.14 -8.58
N SER A 123 11.85 -8.53 -7.42
CA SER A 123 10.76 -8.95 -6.53
C SER A 123 9.39 -8.99 -7.21
N SER A 124 9.17 -8.12 -8.21
CA SER A 124 7.97 -8.12 -9.04
C SER A 124 7.79 -9.42 -9.83
N PHE A 125 8.88 -10.07 -10.25
CA PHE A 125 8.80 -11.34 -10.95
C PHE A 125 8.51 -12.51 -9.99
N ASN A 126 9.03 -12.43 -8.78
CA ASN A 126 8.87 -13.52 -7.79
C ASN A 126 7.39 -13.77 -7.43
N ARG A 127 6.54 -12.76 -7.53
CA ARG A 127 5.08 -12.90 -7.29
C ARG A 127 4.39 -13.85 -8.27
N TYR A 128 4.95 -14.00 -9.49
CA TYR A 128 4.40 -14.91 -10.50
C TYR A 128 4.82 -16.38 -10.28
N MET A 129 5.74 -16.64 -9.37
CA MET A 129 6.24 -18.01 -9.11
C MET A 129 5.25 -18.88 -8.34
N THR A 130 4.25 -18.28 -7.69
CA THR A 130 3.22 -19.01 -6.94
C THR A 130 1.84 -18.47 -7.30
N PRO A 131 1.30 -18.82 -8.48
CA PRO A 131 -0.03 -18.39 -8.87
C PRO A 131 -1.10 -19.12 -8.07
N THR A 132 -2.09 -18.38 -7.59
CA THR A 132 -3.23 -18.85 -6.78
C THR A 132 -4.53 -18.74 -7.58
N ILE A 133 -4.76 -19.66 -8.53
CA ILE A 133 -5.87 -19.53 -9.50
C ILE A 133 -7.26 -19.64 -8.88
N TYR A 134 -7.40 -20.34 -7.75
CA TYR A 134 -8.67 -20.49 -7.03
C TYR A 134 -8.99 -19.29 -6.13
N ASP A 135 -7.99 -18.49 -5.77
CA ASP A 135 -8.17 -17.28 -4.97
C ASP A 135 -8.85 -16.16 -5.79
N GLU A 136 -9.25 -15.09 -5.15
CA GLU A 136 -9.82 -13.90 -5.78
C GLU A 136 -8.84 -13.23 -6.74
N THR A 137 -7.53 -13.33 -6.46
CA THR A 137 -6.46 -12.84 -7.35
C THR A 137 -5.48 -13.96 -7.70
N VAL A 138 -5.03 -14.01 -8.95
CA VAL A 138 -4.07 -15.02 -9.42
C VAL A 138 -2.65 -14.70 -8.91
N VAL A 139 -2.28 -13.43 -8.89
CA VAL A 139 -0.92 -12.98 -8.57
C VAL A 139 -0.96 -11.72 -7.73
N GLY A 140 -0.29 -11.77 -6.57
CA GLY A 140 0.12 -10.59 -5.80
C GLY A 140 -0.99 -9.60 -5.42
N ASN A 141 -2.21 -10.06 -5.19
CA ASN A 141 -3.37 -9.27 -4.83
C ASN A 141 -3.77 -8.21 -5.88
N THR A 142 -3.44 -8.40 -7.15
CA THR A 142 -3.66 -7.39 -8.19
C THR A 142 -4.35 -7.90 -9.44
N ILE A 143 -4.09 -9.13 -9.86
CA ILE A 143 -4.62 -9.72 -11.10
C ILE A 143 -5.81 -10.60 -10.73
N LEU A 144 -7.00 -10.24 -11.20
CA LEU A 144 -8.25 -10.92 -10.86
C LEU A 144 -8.32 -12.33 -11.45
N SER A 145 -8.66 -13.30 -10.63
CA SER A 145 -8.87 -14.68 -11.07
C SER A 145 -10.21 -14.83 -11.81
N PRO A 146 -10.25 -15.50 -12.96
CA PRO A 146 -11.49 -15.82 -13.64
C PRO A 146 -12.33 -16.90 -12.95
N PHE A 147 -11.80 -17.58 -11.93
CA PHE A 147 -12.46 -18.72 -11.28
C PHE A 147 -13.09 -18.40 -9.93
N HIS A 148 -12.89 -17.18 -9.41
CA HIS A 148 -13.51 -16.75 -8.15
C HIS A 148 -14.87 -16.08 -8.39
N PRO A 149 -15.92 -16.40 -7.60
CA PRO A 149 -17.30 -15.91 -7.82
C PRO A 149 -17.41 -14.39 -7.89
N ASN A 150 -16.67 -13.65 -7.06
CA ASN A 150 -16.67 -12.19 -7.05
C ASN A 150 -16.27 -11.57 -8.39
N ASN A 151 -15.54 -12.33 -9.23
CA ASN A 151 -14.97 -11.84 -10.48
C ASN A 151 -15.76 -12.28 -11.72
N PHE A 152 -16.72 -13.21 -11.61
CA PHE A 152 -17.44 -13.73 -12.79
C PHE A 152 -18.08 -12.63 -13.63
N LYS A 153 -18.54 -11.57 -13.01
CA LYS A 153 -19.12 -10.40 -13.69
C LYS A 153 -18.16 -9.68 -14.63
N PHE A 154 -16.85 -9.80 -14.40
CA PHE A 154 -15.83 -9.13 -15.22
C PHE A 154 -15.35 -9.94 -16.41
N TYR A 155 -15.73 -11.22 -16.49
CA TYR A 155 -15.25 -12.15 -17.51
C TYR A 155 -16.36 -12.60 -18.47
N LYS A 156 -15.93 -12.96 -19.69
CA LYS A 156 -16.69 -13.71 -20.67
C LYS A 156 -16.10 -15.12 -20.72
N TYR A 157 -16.99 -16.12 -20.75
CA TYR A 157 -16.61 -17.52 -20.81
C TYR A 157 -17.20 -18.18 -22.05
N LYS A 158 -16.40 -19.03 -22.70
CA LYS A 158 -16.80 -19.83 -23.84
C LYS A 158 -16.37 -21.28 -23.58
N VAL A 159 -17.30 -22.21 -23.70
CA VAL A 159 -16.98 -23.63 -23.72
C VAL A 159 -16.51 -23.96 -25.15
N ASP A 160 -15.26 -24.39 -25.27
CA ASP A 160 -14.66 -24.71 -26.57
C ASP A 160 -14.88 -26.18 -26.93
N ALA A 161 -14.78 -27.08 -25.97
CA ALA A 161 -15.00 -28.50 -26.16
C ALA A 161 -15.47 -29.18 -24.87
N VAL A 162 -16.23 -30.27 -25.03
CA VAL A 162 -16.61 -31.18 -23.95
C VAL A 162 -16.25 -32.59 -24.41
N THR A 163 -15.34 -33.27 -23.69
CA THR A 163 -14.90 -34.63 -24.02
C THR A 163 -15.03 -35.49 -22.77
N GLY A 164 -16.09 -36.31 -22.71
CA GLY A 164 -16.45 -37.08 -21.53
C GLY A 164 -16.71 -36.18 -20.32
N ASP A 165 -15.95 -36.38 -19.26
CA ASP A 165 -16.04 -35.61 -18.02
C ASP A 165 -15.17 -34.35 -18.00
N VAL A 166 -14.51 -34.01 -19.10
CA VAL A 166 -13.58 -32.89 -19.19
C VAL A 166 -14.17 -31.78 -20.04
N VAL A 167 -14.11 -30.56 -19.55
CA VAL A 167 -14.56 -29.35 -20.24
C VAL A 167 -13.39 -28.41 -20.50
N LYS A 168 -13.16 -28.04 -21.74
CA LYS A 168 -12.24 -26.96 -22.12
C LYS A 168 -13.00 -25.65 -22.14
N LEU A 169 -12.57 -24.71 -21.30
CA LEU A 169 -13.19 -23.40 -21.11
C LEU A 169 -12.20 -22.30 -21.47
N SER A 170 -12.55 -21.42 -22.38
CA SER A 170 -11.82 -20.16 -22.63
C SER A 170 -12.45 -19.03 -21.85
N PHE A 171 -11.62 -18.14 -21.33
CA PHE A 171 -12.04 -16.94 -20.61
C PHE A 171 -11.29 -15.70 -21.11
N SER A 172 -11.96 -14.57 -21.07
CA SER A 172 -11.38 -13.26 -21.40
C SER A 172 -12.09 -12.16 -20.65
N GLY A 173 -11.38 -11.08 -20.33
CA GLY A 173 -12.00 -9.91 -19.73
C GLY A 173 -13.11 -9.35 -20.62
N ARG A 174 -14.22 -8.92 -20.03
CA ARG A 174 -15.29 -8.19 -20.74
C ARG A 174 -14.81 -6.85 -21.27
N ARG A 175 -13.72 -6.35 -20.70
CA ARG A 175 -13.06 -5.10 -21.02
C ARG A 175 -11.56 -5.34 -21.12
N LYS A 176 -10.89 -4.48 -21.87
CA LYS A 176 -9.43 -4.48 -21.95
C LYS A 176 -8.89 -3.73 -20.73
N ASN A 177 -8.55 -4.46 -19.67
CA ASN A 177 -7.93 -3.91 -18.47
C ASN A 177 -6.79 -4.83 -18.05
N THR A 178 -5.68 -4.26 -17.57
CA THR A 178 -4.46 -5.00 -17.19
C THR A 178 -4.64 -5.90 -15.98
N GLN A 179 -5.66 -5.68 -15.16
CA GLN A 179 -5.99 -6.56 -14.03
C GLN A 179 -6.83 -7.79 -14.45
N LEU A 180 -7.32 -7.82 -15.69
CA LEU A 180 -8.07 -8.93 -16.24
C LEU A 180 -7.19 -9.78 -17.14
N VAL A 181 -7.22 -11.07 -16.91
CA VAL A 181 -6.47 -12.05 -17.70
C VAL A 181 -7.31 -12.63 -18.83
N HIS A 182 -6.65 -13.26 -19.78
CA HIS A 182 -7.30 -14.11 -20.77
C HIS A 182 -6.56 -15.44 -20.87
N GLY A 183 -7.27 -16.48 -21.30
CA GLY A 183 -6.68 -17.80 -21.36
C GLY A 183 -7.69 -18.92 -21.53
N ASN A 184 -7.24 -20.11 -21.21
CA ASN A 184 -8.07 -21.32 -21.23
C ASN A 184 -7.76 -22.22 -20.04
N ALA A 185 -8.75 -23.01 -19.65
CA ALA A 185 -8.61 -24.01 -18.61
C ALA A 185 -9.30 -25.31 -19.04
N VAL A 186 -8.76 -26.41 -18.54
CA VAL A 186 -9.34 -27.75 -18.65
C VAL A 186 -9.86 -28.11 -17.28
N ILE A 187 -11.15 -28.38 -17.17
CA ILE A 187 -11.87 -28.54 -15.90
C ILE A 187 -12.58 -29.91 -15.90
N ASP A 188 -12.45 -30.62 -14.81
CA ASP A 188 -13.26 -31.82 -14.53
C ASP A 188 -14.71 -31.39 -14.27
N LYS A 189 -15.61 -31.85 -15.08
CA LYS A 189 -17.03 -31.50 -15.03
C LYS A 189 -17.75 -32.01 -13.78
N LEU A 190 -17.32 -33.13 -13.23
CA LEU A 190 -17.94 -33.75 -12.06
C LEU A 190 -17.53 -33.05 -10.77
N THR A 191 -16.22 -32.88 -10.56
CA THR A 191 -15.68 -32.33 -9.33
C THR A 191 -15.56 -30.80 -9.36
N GLY A 192 -15.38 -30.20 -10.53
CA GLY A 192 -15.01 -28.78 -10.68
C GLY A 192 -13.50 -28.52 -10.55
N ARG A 193 -12.66 -29.57 -10.39
CA ARG A 193 -11.19 -29.41 -10.30
C ARG A 193 -10.63 -28.88 -11.64
N ILE A 194 -9.76 -27.88 -11.54
CA ILE A 194 -8.98 -27.43 -12.68
C ILE A 194 -7.84 -28.42 -12.89
N ILE A 195 -7.73 -28.97 -14.09
CA ILE A 195 -6.69 -29.93 -14.47
C ILE A 195 -5.47 -29.20 -15.00
N SER A 196 -5.70 -28.25 -15.90
CA SER A 196 -4.66 -27.36 -16.44
C SER A 196 -5.22 -26.00 -16.75
N CYS A 197 -4.37 -24.98 -16.75
CA CYS A 197 -4.76 -23.60 -17.01
C CYS A 197 -3.61 -22.85 -17.67
N ASN A 198 -3.91 -22.13 -18.76
CA ASN A 198 -3.00 -21.18 -19.40
C ASN A 198 -3.55 -19.78 -19.22
N ILE A 199 -2.71 -18.87 -18.74
CA ILE A 199 -3.07 -17.49 -18.44
C ILE A 199 -2.11 -16.53 -19.13
N TRP A 200 -2.65 -15.57 -19.86
CA TRP A 200 -1.93 -14.40 -20.38
C TRP A 200 -2.34 -13.19 -19.57
N SER A 201 -1.37 -12.48 -19.05
CA SER A 201 -1.59 -11.23 -18.31
C SER A 201 -0.60 -10.15 -18.75
N GLU A 202 -1.03 -8.91 -18.64
CA GLU A 202 -0.18 -7.72 -18.77
C GLU A 202 -0.45 -6.83 -17.56
N TYR A 203 0.52 -6.72 -16.66
CA TYR A 203 0.39 -5.88 -15.49
C TYR A 203 1.72 -5.24 -15.12
N ASP A 204 1.71 -3.94 -14.82
CA ASP A 204 2.85 -3.20 -14.30
C ASP A 204 4.14 -3.37 -15.12
N MET A 205 4.04 -3.18 -16.44
CA MET A 205 5.13 -3.33 -17.43
C MET A 205 5.63 -4.78 -17.63
N VAL A 206 4.97 -5.75 -17.02
CA VAL A 206 5.30 -7.17 -17.16
C VAL A 206 4.22 -7.87 -17.98
N ASN A 207 4.60 -8.44 -19.12
CA ASN A 207 3.78 -9.40 -19.85
C ASN A 207 4.12 -10.80 -19.37
N ALA A 208 3.13 -11.55 -18.92
CA ALA A 208 3.29 -12.89 -18.39
C ALA A 208 2.43 -13.91 -19.15
N LEU A 209 3.04 -15.04 -19.47
CA LEU A 209 2.38 -16.25 -19.90
C LEU A 209 2.65 -17.32 -18.85
N LEU A 210 1.60 -17.85 -18.23
CA LEU A 210 1.68 -18.91 -17.25
C LEU A 210 0.97 -20.15 -17.80
N SER A 211 1.68 -21.24 -17.89
CA SER A 211 1.14 -22.56 -18.26
C SER A 211 1.22 -23.47 -17.03
N MET A 212 0.09 -23.93 -16.55
CA MET A 212 -0.01 -24.68 -15.31
C MET A 212 -0.71 -26.00 -15.48
N THR A 213 -0.15 -27.07 -14.91
CA THR A 213 -0.85 -28.32 -14.65
C THR A 213 -1.09 -28.42 -13.15
N MET A 214 -2.34 -28.59 -12.73
CA MET A 214 -2.69 -28.58 -11.31
C MET A 214 -2.45 -29.96 -10.67
N GLY A 215 -2.22 -29.95 -9.35
CA GLY A 215 -2.16 -31.18 -8.59
C GLY A 215 -3.46 -31.99 -8.65
N ASN A 216 -3.40 -33.26 -8.25
CA ASN A 216 -4.54 -34.16 -8.42
C ASN A 216 -5.18 -34.64 -7.10
N ARG A 217 -4.55 -34.43 -5.95
CA ARG A 217 -5.04 -34.92 -4.65
C ARG A 217 -4.75 -33.93 -3.51
N GLY A 218 -5.69 -33.89 -2.56
CA GLY A 218 -5.53 -33.15 -1.31
C GLY A 218 -5.23 -31.67 -1.51
N ALA A 219 -4.53 -31.04 -0.58
CA ALA A 219 -4.13 -29.63 -0.64
C ALA A 219 -3.30 -29.30 -1.89
N ASN A 220 -2.52 -30.25 -2.41
CA ASN A 220 -1.72 -30.05 -3.62
C ASN A 220 -2.58 -29.79 -4.87
N SER A 221 -3.85 -30.21 -4.87
CA SER A 221 -4.75 -29.95 -6.01
C SER A 221 -5.13 -28.49 -6.17
N LEU A 222 -4.88 -27.66 -5.15
CA LEU A 222 -5.11 -26.22 -5.19
C LEU A 222 -3.89 -25.44 -5.72
N PHE A 223 -2.74 -26.12 -5.88
CA PHE A 223 -1.50 -25.55 -6.37
C PHE A 223 -1.09 -26.18 -7.71
N PRO A 224 -0.30 -25.49 -8.54
CA PRO A 224 0.26 -26.08 -9.74
C PRO A 224 1.23 -27.21 -9.37
N LYS A 225 0.97 -28.43 -9.86
CA LYS A 225 2.00 -29.48 -9.85
C LYS A 225 3.22 -29.01 -10.66
N ASP A 226 2.95 -28.48 -11.86
CA ASP A 226 3.95 -27.93 -12.76
C ASP A 226 3.45 -26.55 -13.23
N CYS A 227 4.28 -25.53 -13.12
CA CYS A 227 4.03 -24.19 -13.65
C CYS A 227 5.24 -23.74 -14.47
N ASP A 228 5.00 -23.41 -15.73
CA ASP A 228 5.96 -22.80 -16.66
C ASP A 228 5.55 -21.35 -16.90
N GLY A 229 6.43 -20.41 -16.60
CA GLY A 229 6.16 -18.97 -16.66
C GLY A 229 7.16 -18.24 -17.55
N LEU A 230 6.66 -17.56 -18.58
CA LEU A 230 7.45 -16.65 -19.41
C LEU A 230 7.04 -15.21 -19.12
N LEU A 231 7.99 -14.44 -18.62
CA LEU A 231 7.81 -13.04 -18.25
C LEU A 231 8.66 -12.13 -19.11
N ARG A 232 8.11 -11.00 -19.52
CA ARG A 232 8.82 -9.96 -20.28
C ARG A 232 8.52 -8.60 -19.67
N PHE A 233 9.56 -7.97 -19.14
CA PHE A 233 9.51 -6.61 -18.67
C PHE A 233 10.03 -5.66 -19.75
N ASN A 234 9.26 -4.59 -20.04
CA ASN A 234 9.62 -3.56 -21.00
C ASN A 234 9.42 -2.18 -20.39
N PHE A 235 10.50 -1.39 -20.27
CA PHE A 235 10.43 -0.04 -19.74
C PHE A 235 11.52 0.87 -20.33
N LEU A 236 11.12 1.96 -20.98
CA LEU A 236 12.03 2.98 -21.53
C LEU A 236 13.24 2.40 -22.28
N GLY A 237 12.99 1.46 -23.18
CA GLY A 237 14.02 0.82 -24.00
C GLY A 237 14.79 -0.32 -23.31
N ASN A 238 14.56 -0.57 -22.03
CA ASN A 238 15.07 -1.74 -21.33
C ASN A 238 14.17 -2.94 -21.58
N LYS A 239 14.77 -4.11 -21.79
CA LYS A 239 14.07 -5.38 -21.96
C LYS A 239 14.72 -6.43 -21.08
N VAL A 240 13.93 -7.04 -20.21
CA VAL A 240 14.35 -8.16 -19.36
C VAL A 240 13.33 -9.28 -19.55
N SER A 241 13.82 -10.46 -19.86
CA SER A 241 13.03 -11.68 -19.95
C SER A 241 13.35 -12.59 -18.74
N ALA A 242 12.34 -13.29 -18.25
CA ALA A 242 12.51 -14.31 -17.26
C ALA A 242 11.69 -15.55 -17.62
N HIS A 243 12.34 -16.69 -17.55
CA HIS A 243 11.69 -18.00 -17.63
C HIS A 243 11.78 -18.65 -16.26
N TYR A 244 10.65 -19.05 -15.71
CA TYR A 244 10.67 -19.78 -14.46
C TYR A 244 9.78 -21.01 -14.49
N ILE A 245 10.20 -21.98 -13.71
CA ILE A 245 9.52 -23.25 -13.51
C ILE A 245 9.29 -23.41 -12.01
N SER A 246 8.08 -23.79 -11.63
CA SER A 246 7.74 -24.13 -10.25
C SER A 246 7.03 -25.47 -10.21
N ASN A 247 7.42 -26.32 -9.26
CA ASN A 247 6.82 -27.62 -9.02
C ASN A 247 6.39 -27.69 -7.56
N TYR A 248 5.15 -28.07 -7.31
CA TYR A 248 4.58 -28.19 -5.97
C TYR A 248 4.16 -29.64 -5.69
N GLY A 249 4.06 -29.97 -4.41
CA GLY A 249 3.69 -31.32 -4.00
C GLY A 249 4.81 -32.35 -4.16
N LEU A 250 6.07 -31.88 -4.11
CA LEU A 250 7.24 -32.76 -4.17
C LEU A 250 7.40 -33.52 -2.87
N ASN A 251 7.98 -34.72 -2.97
CA ASN A 251 8.44 -35.49 -1.82
C ASN A 251 9.74 -34.87 -1.27
N ASN A 252 9.91 -34.92 0.04
CA ASN A 252 11.14 -34.47 0.66
C ASN A 252 12.24 -35.52 0.46
N ALA A 253 13.24 -35.19 -0.35
CA ALA A 253 14.44 -35.99 -0.51
C ALA A 253 15.53 -35.67 0.54
N LEU A 254 15.30 -34.60 1.35
CA LEU A 254 16.23 -34.20 2.41
C LEU A 254 15.88 -34.94 3.71
N HIS A 255 16.86 -35.52 4.38
CA HIS A 255 16.67 -36.07 5.72
C HIS A 255 16.62 -34.91 6.76
N GLY A 256 15.40 -34.49 7.11
CA GLY A 256 15.14 -33.50 8.15
C GLY A 256 14.90 -32.07 7.61
N ASP A 257 14.28 -31.23 8.44
CA ASP A 257 13.96 -29.81 8.17
C ASP A 257 15.04 -28.86 8.71
N GLY A 258 16.26 -29.35 9.01
CA GLY A 258 17.35 -28.60 9.64
C GLY A 258 18.02 -27.56 8.74
N TYR A 259 17.69 -27.56 7.45
CA TYR A 259 18.25 -26.59 6.51
C TYR A 259 17.46 -25.28 6.56
N ASP A 260 18.19 -24.17 6.54
CA ASP A 260 17.61 -22.83 6.47
C ASP A 260 18.38 -21.99 5.44
N ASN A 261 17.77 -21.83 4.27
CA ASN A 261 18.33 -21.09 3.14
C ASN A 261 19.77 -21.50 2.79
N ALA A 262 20.06 -22.81 2.91
CA ALA A 262 21.38 -23.33 2.72
C ALA A 262 21.80 -23.29 1.24
N ASP A 263 23.03 -22.85 1.01
CA ASP A 263 23.62 -22.77 -0.32
C ASP A 263 24.46 -24.02 -0.58
N ASN A 264 23.78 -25.12 -0.95
CA ASN A 264 24.40 -26.41 -1.23
C ASN A 264 23.96 -26.97 -2.59
N PRO A 265 24.76 -26.82 -3.65
CA PRO A 265 24.41 -27.29 -4.99
C PRO A 265 24.24 -28.80 -5.13
N ALA A 266 25.02 -29.60 -4.40
CA ALA A 266 24.90 -31.05 -4.46
C ALA A 266 23.56 -31.54 -3.89
N LEU A 267 23.11 -30.94 -2.76
CA LEU A 267 21.78 -31.22 -2.21
C LEU A 267 20.66 -30.67 -3.13
N MET A 268 20.89 -29.54 -3.81
CA MET A 268 19.92 -29.02 -4.76
C MET A 268 19.75 -29.96 -5.96
N ASP A 269 20.83 -30.57 -6.45
CA ASP A 269 20.76 -31.55 -7.54
C ASP A 269 19.91 -32.77 -7.15
N SER A 270 19.94 -33.23 -5.88
CA SER A 270 19.15 -34.36 -5.41
C SER A 270 17.64 -34.07 -5.30
N VAL A 271 17.23 -32.83 -5.09
CA VAL A 271 15.82 -32.43 -4.94
C VAL A 271 15.23 -31.83 -6.21
N ARG A 272 16.03 -31.64 -7.24
CA ARG A 272 15.58 -31.05 -8.51
C ARG A 272 14.69 -32.04 -9.26
N PRO A 273 13.47 -31.63 -9.69
CA PRO A 273 12.52 -32.54 -10.32
C PRO A 273 12.87 -32.91 -11.77
N GLY A 274 13.92 -32.33 -12.36
CA GLY A 274 14.35 -32.64 -13.72
C GLY A 274 15.73 -32.08 -14.04
N THR A 275 16.27 -32.39 -15.22
CA THR A 275 17.56 -31.89 -15.69
C THR A 275 17.50 -30.44 -16.08
N LEU A 276 18.57 -29.70 -15.81
CA LEU A 276 18.71 -28.30 -16.26
C LEU A 276 19.02 -28.23 -17.77
N PRO A 277 18.47 -27.24 -18.47
CA PRO A 277 18.95 -26.88 -19.82
C PRO A 277 20.47 -26.59 -19.78
N ALA A 278 21.18 -26.89 -20.87
CA ALA A 278 22.62 -26.75 -20.95
C ALA A 278 23.15 -25.36 -20.54
N GLN A 279 22.44 -24.30 -20.92
CA GLN A 279 22.78 -22.92 -20.58
C GLN A 279 22.68 -22.66 -19.08
N GLU A 280 21.64 -23.15 -18.41
CA GLU A 280 21.42 -23.00 -16.98
C GLU A 280 22.39 -23.90 -16.18
N ARG A 281 22.66 -25.11 -16.68
CA ARG A 281 23.67 -26.02 -16.10
C ARG A 281 25.04 -25.37 -16.06
N LYS A 282 25.47 -24.74 -17.14
CA LYS A 282 26.73 -23.98 -17.18
C LYS A 282 26.81 -22.92 -16.07
N ILE A 283 25.71 -22.22 -15.78
CA ILE A 283 25.69 -21.22 -14.71
C ILE A 283 25.87 -21.89 -13.34
N VAL A 284 25.27 -23.03 -13.10
CA VAL A 284 25.46 -23.81 -11.85
C VAL A 284 26.91 -24.29 -11.73
N ASP A 285 27.49 -24.78 -12.81
CA ASP A 285 28.89 -25.24 -12.84
C ASP A 285 29.85 -24.05 -12.57
N ASP A 286 29.57 -22.87 -13.12
CA ASP A 286 30.31 -21.64 -12.83
C ASP A 286 30.19 -21.22 -11.34
N ILE A 287 29.03 -21.42 -10.71
CA ILE A 287 28.82 -21.16 -9.27
C ILE A 287 29.66 -22.15 -8.43
N LEU A 288 29.63 -23.43 -8.79
CA LEU A 288 30.43 -24.47 -8.13
C LEU A 288 31.94 -24.20 -8.24
N ALA A 289 32.43 -23.89 -9.45
CA ALA A 289 33.81 -23.54 -9.69
C ALA A 289 34.25 -22.30 -8.88
N ALA A 290 33.40 -21.27 -8.83
CA ALA A 290 33.69 -20.06 -8.05
C ALA A 290 33.75 -20.33 -6.53
N LYS A 291 32.96 -21.28 -6.02
CA LYS A 291 33.01 -21.73 -4.61
C LYS A 291 34.27 -22.53 -4.31
N ALA A 292 34.60 -23.51 -5.14
CA ALA A 292 35.81 -24.31 -4.97
C ALA A 292 37.08 -23.44 -4.93
N VAL A 293 37.13 -22.39 -5.78
CA VAL A 293 38.26 -21.41 -5.76
C VAL A 293 38.23 -20.58 -4.47
N LYS A 294 37.06 -20.25 -3.91
CA LYS A 294 36.95 -19.48 -2.67
C LYS A 294 37.40 -20.33 -1.46
N ASP A 295 36.96 -21.56 -1.38
CA ASP A 295 37.30 -22.49 -0.30
C ASP A 295 38.83 -22.83 -0.31
N THR A 296 39.44 -22.89 -1.50
CA THR A 296 40.90 -23.04 -1.64
C THR A 296 41.68 -21.73 -1.41
N ALA A 297 41.09 -20.55 -1.66
CA ALA A 297 41.72 -19.24 -1.46
C ALA A 297 41.75 -18.81 0.02
N ASP A 298 40.79 -19.26 0.82
CA ASP A 298 40.80 -19.05 2.27
C ASP A 298 41.91 -19.86 2.97
N THR A 299 42.51 -20.85 2.28
CA THR A 299 43.70 -21.60 2.71
C THR A 299 45.03 -21.03 2.21
N VAL A 300 45.04 -20.15 1.20
CA VAL A 300 46.26 -19.54 0.63
C VAL A 300 46.02 -18.04 0.42
N ALA A 301 46.52 -17.22 1.33
CA ALA A 301 46.53 -15.75 1.22
C ALA A 301 47.36 -15.27 0.04
N THR A 302 46.80 -15.13 -1.14
CA THR A 302 47.46 -14.55 -2.31
C THR A 302 47.00 -13.09 -2.56
N HIS A 303 47.94 -12.20 -2.56
CA HIS A 303 47.83 -10.79 -2.90
C HIS A 303 47.23 -10.56 -4.29
N LYS A 304 45.89 -10.36 -4.39
CA LYS A 304 45.25 -9.86 -5.62
C LYS A 304 45.18 -8.33 -5.60
N LYS A 305 45.46 -7.69 -6.74
CA LYS A 305 45.44 -6.24 -7.00
C LYS A 305 44.27 -5.51 -6.29
N ARG A 306 44.59 -4.79 -5.23
CA ARG A 306 43.68 -4.13 -4.27
C ARG A 306 42.74 -3.07 -4.88
N GLY A 307 43.16 -2.40 -5.98
CA GLY A 307 42.44 -1.23 -6.50
C GLY A 307 41.11 -1.53 -7.23
N SER A 308 41.01 -2.67 -7.94
CA SER A 308 39.79 -3.02 -8.69
C SER A 308 38.70 -3.61 -7.81
N TRP A 309 39.06 -4.34 -6.74
CA TRP A 309 38.15 -4.94 -5.81
C TRP A 309 37.45 -3.92 -4.90
N VAL A 310 38.24 -2.97 -4.33
CA VAL A 310 37.69 -1.90 -3.47
C VAL A 310 36.69 -1.03 -4.25
N LYS A 311 37.01 -0.67 -5.51
CA LYS A 311 36.11 0.10 -6.37
C LYS A 311 34.82 -0.66 -6.68
N ARG A 312 34.88 -1.97 -6.91
CA ARG A 312 33.71 -2.83 -7.16
C ARG A 312 32.85 -2.94 -5.92
N VAL A 313 33.42 -3.26 -4.75
CA VAL A 313 32.70 -3.38 -3.47
C VAL A 313 32.09 -2.05 -3.06
N PHE A 314 32.81 -0.94 -3.25
CA PHE A 314 32.28 0.40 -2.98
C PHE A 314 31.04 0.71 -3.85
N TRP A 315 31.11 0.47 -5.16
CA TRP A 315 29.99 0.72 -6.05
C TRP A 315 28.82 -0.27 -5.83
N ASP A 316 29.09 -1.51 -5.44
CA ASP A 316 28.06 -2.47 -5.08
C ASP A 316 27.35 -2.03 -3.80
N ALA A 317 28.10 -1.64 -2.78
CA ALA A 317 27.54 -1.14 -1.54
C ALA A 317 26.77 0.18 -1.73
N VAL A 318 27.38 1.16 -2.44
CA VAL A 318 26.74 2.46 -2.69
C VAL A 318 25.56 2.32 -3.64
N GLY A 319 25.73 1.64 -4.76
CA GLY A 319 24.69 1.49 -5.77
C GLY A 319 23.47 0.73 -5.24
N ASP A 320 23.71 -0.42 -4.60
CA ASP A 320 22.63 -1.21 -4.00
C ASP A 320 21.92 -0.47 -2.87
N ASN A 321 22.67 0.27 -2.05
CA ASN A 321 22.12 0.92 -0.88
C ASN A 321 21.53 2.31 -1.19
N VAL A 322 22.01 3.00 -2.21
CA VAL A 322 21.56 4.35 -2.59
C VAL A 322 20.40 4.31 -3.58
N PHE A 323 20.45 3.42 -4.58
CA PHE A 323 19.46 3.33 -5.65
C PHE A 323 18.39 2.27 -5.42
N ASN A 324 18.65 1.24 -4.62
CA ASN A 324 17.71 0.18 -4.31
C ASN A 324 17.22 0.23 -2.87
N ARG A 325 16.16 -0.54 -2.63
CA ARG A 325 15.62 -0.77 -1.30
C ARG A 325 16.49 -1.74 -0.52
N ILE A 326 16.99 -1.31 0.63
CA ILE A 326 17.71 -2.16 1.56
C ILE A 326 16.70 -2.96 2.38
N LYS A 327 16.88 -4.26 2.44
CA LYS A 327 16.16 -5.16 3.35
C LYS A 327 17.21 -6.03 4.04
N MET A 328 17.26 -5.97 5.36
CA MET A 328 18.19 -6.78 6.15
C MET A 328 17.51 -7.32 7.41
N THR A 329 17.89 -8.51 7.78
CA THR A 329 17.55 -9.10 9.07
C THR A 329 18.79 -9.05 9.97
N PHE A 330 18.60 -8.87 11.27
CA PHE A 330 19.67 -8.82 12.26
C PHE A 330 19.20 -9.47 13.56
N GLY A 331 20.13 -9.71 14.50
CA GLY A 331 19.88 -10.46 15.73
C GLY A 331 20.21 -11.95 15.58
N GLN A 332 20.37 -12.66 16.71
CA GLN A 332 20.83 -14.06 16.73
C GLN A 332 19.91 -15.03 15.96
N ASN A 333 18.59 -14.79 15.98
CA ASN A 333 17.59 -15.62 15.31
C ASN A 333 16.78 -14.83 14.27
N SER A 334 17.40 -13.87 13.57
CA SER A 334 16.69 -12.97 12.64
C SER A 334 15.52 -12.20 13.29
N GLN A 335 15.65 -11.88 14.58
CA GLN A 335 14.63 -11.18 15.37
C GLN A 335 14.35 -9.77 14.89
N GLY A 336 15.34 -9.14 14.26
CA GLY A 336 15.25 -7.79 13.72
C GLY A 336 15.08 -7.77 12.21
N TYR A 337 14.26 -6.84 11.73
CA TYR A 337 14.09 -6.55 10.32
C TYR A 337 14.22 -5.05 10.08
N LEU A 338 15.02 -4.69 9.09
CA LEU A 338 15.21 -3.30 8.67
C LEU A 338 14.94 -3.18 7.17
N ARG A 339 14.08 -2.23 6.81
CA ARG A 339 13.81 -1.85 5.43
C ARG A 339 14.03 -0.36 5.25
N ILE A 340 14.92 0.01 4.33
CA ILE A 340 15.22 1.41 3.99
C ILE A 340 14.86 1.60 2.51
N ASN A 341 14.10 2.64 2.21
CA ASN A 341 13.80 3.01 0.83
C ASN A 341 15.05 3.64 0.17
N PRO A 342 15.16 3.62 -1.17
CA PRO A 342 16.27 4.24 -1.87
C PRO A 342 16.49 5.70 -1.48
N VAL A 343 17.73 6.08 -1.23
CA VAL A 343 18.08 7.42 -0.76
C VAL A 343 18.08 8.42 -1.92
N LEU A 344 18.61 8.05 -3.07
CA LEU A 344 18.80 8.93 -4.24
C LEU A 344 18.22 8.31 -5.52
N ASN A 345 17.02 7.78 -5.48
CA ASN A 345 16.39 7.24 -6.69
C ASN A 345 15.25 8.14 -7.15
N PRO A 346 15.37 8.87 -8.27
CA PRO A 346 14.33 9.76 -8.77
C PRO A 346 13.02 9.04 -9.11
N LEU A 347 13.04 7.74 -9.41
CA LEU A 347 11.84 6.97 -9.68
C LEU A 347 10.98 6.70 -8.42
N TYR A 348 11.54 6.91 -7.22
CA TYR A 348 10.81 6.87 -5.95
C TYR A 348 10.32 8.25 -5.49
N MET A 349 10.71 9.31 -6.18
CA MET A 349 10.18 10.64 -5.92
C MET A 349 8.78 10.76 -6.49
N SER A 350 7.98 11.66 -5.96
CA SER A 350 6.62 11.90 -6.44
C SER A 350 6.43 13.35 -6.83
N TYR A 351 5.44 13.58 -7.67
CA TYR A 351 4.96 14.90 -8.02
C TYR A 351 3.45 14.96 -7.76
N SER A 352 2.99 16.04 -7.17
CA SER A 352 1.57 16.33 -7.05
C SER A 352 1.33 17.84 -7.25
N ASP A 353 0.12 18.20 -7.68
CA ASP A 353 -0.26 19.60 -7.87
C ASP A 353 -0.19 20.42 -6.57
N ARG A 354 -0.49 19.81 -5.42
CA ARG A 354 -0.42 20.42 -4.09
C ARG A 354 1.02 20.69 -3.64
N ARG A 355 1.89 19.68 -3.73
CA ARG A 355 3.23 19.68 -3.12
C ARG A 355 4.34 19.97 -4.12
N GLY A 356 4.05 19.90 -5.42
CA GLY A 356 5.05 19.90 -6.47
C GLY A 356 5.91 18.65 -6.43
N PHE A 357 7.12 18.76 -6.93
CA PHE A 357 8.10 17.67 -6.80
C PHE A 357 8.45 17.45 -5.34
N THR A 358 8.49 16.20 -4.90
CA THR A 358 8.67 15.84 -3.49
C THR A 358 9.71 14.73 -3.37
N TYR A 359 10.78 15.02 -2.63
CA TYR A 359 11.71 14.00 -2.17
C TYR A 359 11.08 13.22 -1.02
N LYS A 360 11.14 11.90 -1.08
CA LYS A 360 10.61 10.99 -0.06
C LYS A 360 11.67 9.98 0.36
N PHE A 361 11.78 9.81 1.66
CA PHE A 361 12.60 8.78 2.29
C PHE A 361 11.78 8.09 3.38
N ALA A 362 11.85 6.77 3.44
CA ALA A 362 11.20 6.01 4.50
C ALA A 362 12.11 4.87 4.98
N MET A 363 12.10 4.66 6.29
CA MET A 363 12.79 3.57 6.96
C MET A 363 11.79 2.88 7.89
N HIS A 364 11.72 1.56 7.81
CA HIS A 364 10.93 0.72 8.68
C HIS A 364 11.87 -0.25 9.39
N ALA A 365 11.77 -0.31 10.69
CA ALA A 365 12.52 -1.23 11.53
C ALA A 365 11.57 -1.92 12.50
N ASN A 366 11.75 -3.22 12.67
CA ASN A 366 11.13 -3.93 13.77
C ASN A 366 12.15 -4.85 14.45
N TYR A 367 11.93 -5.10 15.73
CA TYR A 367 12.76 -6.00 16.53
C TYR A 367 11.87 -6.74 17.54
N GLN A 368 11.84 -8.05 17.44
CA GLN A 368 11.12 -8.90 18.37
C GLN A 368 11.96 -9.07 19.64
N THR A 369 11.45 -8.58 20.77
CA THR A 369 12.09 -8.71 22.09
C THR A 369 11.60 -9.92 22.86
N GLY A 370 10.50 -10.55 22.42
CA GLY A 370 9.90 -11.77 22.99
C GLY A 370 8.87 -12.37 22.05
N GLU A 371 8.19 -13.43 22.47
CA GLU A 371 7.16 -14.10 21.63
C GLU A 371 6.00 -13.17 21.24
N ASP A 372 5.64 -12.23 22.10
CA ASP A 372 4.51 -11.31 21.91
C ASP A 372 4.92 -9.83 22.07
N ALA A 373 6.21 -9.58 22.30
CA ALA A 373 6.78 -8.25 22.49
C ALA A 373 7.63 -7.83 21.30
N GLU A 374 7.43 -6.60 20.83
CA GLU A 374 8.06 -6.08 19.61
C GLU A 374 8.32 -4.57 19.73
N LEU A 375 9.47 -4.14 19.26
CA LEU A 375 9.78 -2.73 18.99
C LEU A 375 9.63 -2.45 17.51
N LEU A 376 8.79 -1.47 17.15
CA LEU A 376 8.53 -1.09 15.76
C LEU A 376 8.74 0.41 15.58
N GLY A 377 9.51 0.77 14.56
CA GLY A 377 9.77 2.16 14.18
C GLY A 377 9.57 2.41 12.69
N ASN A 378 8.92 3.53 12.36
CA ASN A 378 8.67 3.96 11.00
C ASN A 378 9.12 5.41 10.81
N LEU A 379 10.31 5.64 10.32
CA LEU A 379 10.76 6.99 9.97
C LEU A 379 10.27 7.34 8.57
N ARG A 380 9.59 8.48 8.43
CA ARG A 380 9.32 9.15 7.16
C ARG A 380 9.99 10.51 7.19
N PHE A 381 10.71 10.81 6.14
CA PHE A 381 11.40 12.09 5.98
C PHE A 381 11.31 12.53 4.53
N GLY A 382 11.26 13.83 4.29
CA GLY A 382 11.31 14.36 2.94
C GLY A 382 11.29 15.88 2.85
N TYR A 383 11.23 16.34 1.58
CA TYR A 383 11.21 17.75 1.24
C TYR A 383 10.27 18.03 0.07
N SER A 384 9.37 18.95 0.24
CA SER A 384 8.47 19.45 -0.81
C SER A 384 9.05 20.70 -1.41
N PHE A 385 9.39 20.68 -2.71
CA PHE A 385 10.04 21.80 -3.39
C PHE A 385 9.11 22.97 -3.64
N LYS A 386 7.83 22.73 -3.94
CA LYS A 386 6.83 23.79 -4.17
C LYS A 386 6.54 24.55 -2.88
N ILE A 387 6.36 23.83 -1.78
CA ILE A 387 6.03 24.43 -0.48
C ILE A 387 7.30 24.90 0.25
N LYS A 388 8.49 24.50 -0.21
CA LYS A 388 9.80 24.77 0.42
C LYS A 388 9.84 24.33 1.89
N GLN A 389 9.40 23.11 2.18
CA GLN A 389 9.24 22.62 3.54
C GLN A 389 9.78 21.21 3.73
N TYR A 390 10.55 21.04 4.81
CA TYR A 390 10.90 19.71 5.34
C TYR A 390 9.72 19.12 6.10
N TYR A 391 9.59 17.82 6.03
CA TYR A 391 8.69 17.06 6.89
C TYR A 391 9.42 15.82 7.41
N PHE A 392 9.13 15.45 8.64
CA PHE A 392 9.50 14.15 9.18
C PHE A 392 8.42 13.66 10.13
N ARG A 393 8.31 12.35 10.25
CA ARG A 393 7.46 11.67 11.22
C ARG A 393 8.11 10.37 11.64
N LEU A 394 8.23 10.17 12.95
CA LEU A 394 8.84 9.00 13.57
C LEU A 394 7.93 8.46 14.67
N PRO A 395 6.97 7.57 14.34
CA PRO A 395 6.28 6.77 15.34
C PRO A 395 7.16 5.59 15.76
N LEU A 396 7.33 5.43 17.07
CA LEU A 396 7.97 4.30 17.73
C LEU A 396 6.92 3.60 18.57
N TYR A 397 6.74 2.31 18.36
CA TYR A 397 5.83 1.47 19.13
C TYR A 397 6.64 0.44 19.92
N PHE A 398 6.45 0.38 21.20
CA PHE A 398 6.91 -0.69 22.04
C PHE A 398 5.71 -1.54 22.45
N TYR A 399 5.50 -2.65 21.75
CA TYR A 399 4.46 -3.62 22.08
C TYR A 399 4.92 -4.47 23.26
N MET A 400 4.21 -4.35 24.40
CA MET A 400 4.35 -5.25 25.54
C MET A 400 3.61 -6.56 25.28
N SER A 401 2.49 -6.51 24.54
CA SER A 401 1.76 -7.66 24.06
C SER A 401 1.01 -7.28 22.76
N ARG A 402 1.46 -7.85 21.64
CA ARG A 402 0.83 -7.61 20.34
C ARG A 402 -0.55 -8.24 20.25
N ARG A 403 -0.71 -9.44 20.83
CA ARG A 403 -2.01 -10.14 20.86
C ARG A 403 -3.08 -9.39 21.62
N LYS A 404 -2.70 -8.70 22.70
CA LYS A 404 -3.61 -7.89 23.54
C LYS A 404 -3.60 -6.41 23.15
N ASN A 405 -2.96 -6.03 22.04
CA ASN A 405 -2.81 -4.65 21.56
C ASN A 405 -2.34 -3.68 22.68
N ARG A 406 -1.40 -4.12 23.52
CA ARG A 406 -0.82 -3.32 24.59
C ARG A 406 0.51 -2.76 24.14
N TYR A 407 0.60 -1.44 24.02
CA TYR A 407 1.83 -0.78 23.58
C TYR A 407 2.00 0.61 24.18
N VAL A 408 3.24 1.04 24.26
CA VAL A 408 3.60 2.44 24.42
C VAL A 408 3.98 2.98 23.03
N LYS A 409 3.38 4.08 22.63
CA LYS A 409 3.71 4.79 21.40
C LYS A 409 4.35 6.12 21.74
N PHE A 410 5.55 6.33 21.24
CA PHE A 410 6.16 7.66 21.16
C PHE A 410 6.18 8.10 19.70
N GLU A 411 5.66 9.26 19.41
CA GLU A 411 5.64 9.81 18.06
C GLU A 411 6.14 11.24 18.09
N ILE A 412 7.08 11.58 17.21
CA ILE A 412 7.51 12.95 16.96
C ILE A 412 7.37 13.25 15.49
N GLY A 413 6.85 14.46 15.18
CA GLY A 413 6.60 14.87 13.82
C GLY A 413 6.72 16.37 13.59
N ASN A 414 6.96 16.71 12.33
CA ASN A 414 7.02 18.08 11.84
C ASN A 414 6.55 18.07 10.38
N GLY A 415 6.15 19.23 9.86
CA GLY A 415 5.84 19.43 8.45
C GLY A 415 4.38 19.71 8.16
N ASN A 416 3.52 19.68 9.16
CA ASN A 416 2.14 20.11 9.01
C ASN A 416 2.07 21.63 8.91
N ARG A 417 1.41 22.12 7.87
CA ARG A 417 0.92 23.49 7.77
C ARG A 417 -0.55 23.51 8.10
N ILE A 418 -0.90 24.32 9.04
CA ILE A 418 -2.28 24.46 9.53
C ILE A 418 -2.72 25.88 9.22
N ARG A 419 -3.97 26.01 8.78
CA ARG A 419 -4.59 27.30 8.47
C ARG A 419 -5.73 27.56 9.43
N ASN A 420 -5.84 28.81 9.88
CA ASN A 420 -6.95 29.25 10.71
C ASN A 420 -7.29 30.71 10.40
N ASN A 421 -8.55 30.97 10.08
CA ASN A 421 -9.02 32.31 9.70
C ASN A 421 -9.44 33.20 10.86
N LEU A 422 -9.27 32.79 12.11
CA LEU A 422 -9.62 33.63 13.26
C LEU A 422 -8.82 34.94 13.29
N ILE A 423 -7.54 34.88 12.89
CA ILE A 423 -6.72 36.09 12.78
C ILE A 423 -7.27 37.08 11.74
N TYR A 424 -7.87 36.59 10.65
CA TYR A 424 -8.55 37.44 9.65
C TYR A 424 -9.78 38.13 10.26
N ASN A 425 -10.58 37.38 11.04
CA ASN A 425 -11.74 37.93 11.71
C ASN A 425 -11.37 39.05 12.74
N ASP A 426 -10.27 38.83 13.47
CA ASP A 426 -9.73 39.83 14.41
C ASP A 426 -9.29 41.14 13.67
N MET A 427 -8.65 40.97 12.50
CA MET A 427 -8.26 42.10 11.65
C MET A 427 -9.47 42.87 11.13
N GLU A 428 -10.47 42.14 10.60
CA GLU A 428 -11.69 42.74 10.07
C GLU A 428 -12.44 43.52 11.16
N GLN A 429 -12.50 42.98 12.37
CA GLN A 429 -13.09 43.66 13.51
C GLN A 429 -12.30 44.91 13.89
N ALA A 430 -10.97 44.84 13.93
CA ALA A 430 -10.13 45.97 14.21
C ALA A 430 -10.28 47.10 13.17
N LEU A 431 -10.29 46.74 11.88
CA LEU A 431 -10.50 47.67 10.78
C LEU A 431 -11.87 48.35 10.82
N ASN A 432 -12.93 47.61 11.11
CA ASN A 432 -14.28 48.14 11.23
C ASN A 432 -14.42 49.11 12.42
N ASN A 433 -13.63 48.91 13.46
CA ASN A 433 -13.61 49.81 14.64
C ASN A 433 -12.84 51.12 14.38
N PHE A 434 -11.91 51.17 13.42
CA PHE A 434 -11.14 52.37 13.06
C PHE A 434 -11.82 53.28 12.02
N GLY A 435 -12.99 52.87 11.51
CA GLY A 435 -13.74 53.65 10.50
C GLY A 435 -13.11 53.61 9.10
N ASN A 436 -13.72 54.34 8.14
CA ASN A 436 -13.38 54.32 6.70
C ASN A 436 -11.97 54.78 6.32
N HIS A 437 -11.09 55.07 7.26
CA HIS A 437 -9.69 55.45 7.02
C HIS A 437 -8.70 54.29 7.11
N ALA A 438 -9.19 53.06 7.09
CA ALA A 438 -8.32 51.90 7.11
C ALA A 438 -7.49 51.84 5.82
N LEU A 439 -6.22 52.12 5.94
CA LEU A 439 -5.21 51.70 4.98
C LEU A 439 -5.50 50.23 4.61
N MET A 440 -5.71 49.93 3.33
CA MET A 440 -5.81 48.56 2.84
C MET A 440 -4.51 47.86 3.20
N ILE A 441 -4.47 47.22 4.36
CA ILE A 441 -3.34 46.37 4.75
C ILE A 441 -3.38 45.19 3.81
N LYS A 442 -2.48 45.20 2.83
CA LYS A 442 -2.30 44.05 1.93
C LYS A 442 -1.89 42.87 2.79
N THR A 443 -2.81 41.94 3.00
CA THR A 443 -2.51 40.70 3.74
C THR A 443 -1.44 39.94 3.01
N PRO A 444 -0.32 39.58 3.67
CA PRO A 444 0.72 38.77 3.04
C PRO A 444 0.18 37.38 2.66
N ASP A 445 0.75 36.81 1.61
CA ASP A 445 0.47 35.41 1.32
C ASP A 445 0.81 34.53 2.55
N HIS A 446 -0.05 33.57 2.83
CA HIS A 446 0.13 32.62 3.96
C HIS A 446 0.06 33.26 5.37
N PHE A 447 -0.57 34.43 5.52
CA PHE A 447 -0.67 35.13 6.81
C PHE A 447 -1.42 34.36 7.89
N ASN A 448 -2.34 33.46 7.49
CA ASN A 448 -3.15 32.64 8.37
C ASN A 448 -2.60 31.21 8.55
N GLU A 449 -1.37 30.97 8.05
CA GLU A 449 -0.72 29.67 8.15
C GLU A 449 0.28 29.62 9.29
N PHE A 450 0.37 28.48 9.93
CA PHE A 450 1.41 28.16 10.91
C PHE A 450 1.94 26.75 10.75
N THR A 451 3.19 26.56 11.11
CA THR A 451 3.84 25.23 11.15
C THR A 451 3.64 24.61 12.52
N GLN A 452 3.41 23.31 12.55
CA GLN A 452 3.26 22.52 13.77
C GLN A 452 4.40 21.53 13.88
N THR A 453 5.00 21.44 15.08
CA THR A 453 5.84 20.33 15.52
C THR A 453 5.14 19.68 16.70
N ASP A 454 4.99 18.38 16.66
CA ASP A 454 4.28 17.62 17.69
C ASP A 454 5.13 16.46 18.23
N ALA A 455 4.96 16.18 19.51
CA ALA A 455 5.45 14.99 20.18
C ALA A 455 4.31 14.39 21.01
N ARG A 456 4.04 13.11 20.81
CA ARG A 456 2.95 12.38 21.47
C ARG A 456 3.51 11.14 22.15
N LEU A 457 3.19 10.98 23.41
CA LEU A 457 3.49 9.78 24.20
C LEU A 457 2.17 9.21 24.71
N VAL A 458 1.82 7.99 24.30
CA VAL A 458 0.58 7.35 24.72
C VAL A 458 0.82 5.88 25.08
N LEU A 459 0.10 5.43 26.09
CA LEU A 459 -0.07 4.05 26.46
C LEU A 459 -1.43 3.58 25.94
N ASN A 460 -1.42 2.54 25.12
CA ASN A 460 -2.63 1.86 24.65
C ASN A 460 -2.82 0.54 25.39
N PHE A 461 -4.06 0.27 25.77
CA PHE A 461 -4.43 -1.03 26.29
C PHE A 461 -5.87 -1.39 25.91
N ASP A 462 -6.05 -2.57 25.38
CA ASP A 462 -7.35 -3.13 25.12
C ASP A 462 -7.80 -3.96 26.31
N VAL A 463 -9.03 -3.71 26.78
CA VAL A 463 -9.69 -4.53 27.78
C VAL A 463 -10.13 -5.86 27.14
N ASN A 464 -10.68 -5.76 25.92
CA ASN A 464 -11.10 -6.88 25.10
C ASN A 464 -11.06 -6.47 23.60
N SER A 465 -11.57 -7.30 22.71
CA SER A 465 -11.63 -7.00 21.28
C SER A 465 -12.58 -5.84 20.91
N PHE A 466 -13.45 -5.43 21.84
CA PHE A 466 -14.48 -4.41 21.61
C PHE A 466 -14.09 -3.04 22.18
N ILE A 467 -13.34 -2.99 23.27
CA ILE A 467 -13.04 -1.76 24.00
C ILE A 467 -11.55 -1.63 24.24
N GLY A 468 -10.98 -0.51 23.83
CA GLY A 468 -9.61 -0.09 24.09
C GLY A 468 -9.56 1.33 24.63
N PHE A 469 -8.46 1.64 25.31
CA PHE A 469 -8.18 2.96 25.87
C PHE A 469 -6.78 3.41 25.50
N GLN A 470 -6.63 4.71 25.24
CA GLN A 470 -5.33 5.35 25.15
C GLN A 470 -5.27 6.48 26.18
N VAL A 471 -4.17 6.53 26.90
CA VAL A 471 -3.89 7.58 27.88
C VAL A 471 -2.48 8.10 27.64
N GLY A 472 -2.31 9.41 27.66
CA GLY A 472 -0.98 9.95 27.42
C GLY A 472 -0.90 11.46 27.48
N SER A 473 0.09 11.99 26.76
CA SER A 473 0.33 13.41 26.66
C SER A 473 0.71 13.79 25.23
N LEU A 474 0.31 15.00 24.87
CA LEU A 474 0.60 15.63 23.59
C LEU A 474 1.33 16.95 23.87
N PHE A 475 2.49 17.13 23.28
CA PHE A 475 3.20 18.40 23.24
C PHE A 475 3.19 18.92 21.80
N GLN A 476 2.76 20.18 21.61
CA GLN A 476 2.69 20.80 20.30
C GLN A 476 3.33 22.18 20.36
N ARG A 477 4.11 22.48 19.33
CA ARG A 477 4.67 23.83 19.13
C ARG A 477 4.20 24.36 17.78
N TYR A 478 3.58 25.52 17.85
CA TYR A 478 3.04 26.22 16.69
C TYR A 478 3.87 27.48 16.42
N LYS A 479 4.17 27.73 15.15
CA LYS A 479 4.91 28.91 14.72
C LYS A 479 4.22 29.52 13.51
N ALA A 480 3.86 30.79 13.58
CA ALA A 480 3.31 31.55 12.46
C ALA A 480 4.28 31.54 11.27
N PHE A 481 3.76 31.32 10.07
CA PHE A 481 4.59 31.31 8.86
C PHE A 481 5.13 32.71 8.54
N THR A 482 4.28 33.75 8.66
CA THR A 482 4.62 35.15 8.47
C THR A 482 4.81 35.86 9.81
N THR A 483 5.94 35.62 10.48
CA THR A 483 6.22 36.15 11.83
C THR A 483 6.24 37.68 11.89
N GLY A 484 6.70 38.36 10.82
CA GLY A 484 6.71 39.84 10.76
C GLY A 484 5.31 40.42 10.81
N PHE A 485 4.36 39.81 10.15
CA PHE A 485 2.96 40.26 10.15
C PHE A 485 2.31 40.13 11.54
N PHE A 486 2.54 38.97 12.22
CA PHE A 486 2.04 38.77 13.59
C PHE A 486 2.61 39.78 14.59
N ARG A 487 3.92 40.10 14.48
CA ARG A 487 4.55 41.13 15.32
C ARG A 487 3.97 42.52 15.06
N ALA A 488 3.71 42.88 13.79
CA ALA A 488 3.12 44.15 13.43
C ALA A 488 1.70 44.32 13.99
N MET A 489 1.00 43.21 14.24
CA MET A 489 -0.31 43.19 14.86
C MET A 489 -0.28 43.01 16.40
N ASP A 490 0.89 43.11 17.00
CA ASP A 490 1.10 42.79 18.43
C ASP A 490 0.55 41.43 18.84
N LYS A 491 0.70 40.43 17.95
CA LYS A 491 0.27 39.07 18.19
C LYS A 491 1.47 38.14 18.38
N PRO A 492 1.36 37.14 19.25
CA PRO A 492 2.41 36.16 19.44
C PRO A 492 2.72 35.39 18.15
N THR A 493 4.00 35.19 17.90
CA THR A 493 4.47 34.48 16.69
C THR A 493 4.57 32.98 16.87
N HIS A 494 4.52 32.49 18.10
CA HIS A 494 4.60 31.06 18.44
C HIS A 494 3.85 30.75 19.70
N TYR A 495 3.37 29.52 19.79
CA TYR A 495 2.70 28.96 20.94
C TYR A 495 3.17 27.55 21.20
N SER A 496 3.14 27.16 22.48
CA SER A 496 3.37 25.79 22.92
C SER A 496 2.15 25.29 23.69
N ALA A 497 1.71 24.08 23.39
CA ALA A 497 0.62 23.42 24.08
C ALA A 497 1.15 22.11 24.69
N PHE A 498 0.87 21.88 25.96
CA PHE A 498 0.98 20.56 26.59
C PHE A 498 -0.41 20.13 26.98
N ALA A 499 -0.82 18.95 26.54
CA ALA A 499 -2.15 18.43 26.83
C ALA A 499 -2.10 16.95 27.26
N PRO A 500 -2.60 16.60 28.45
CA PRO A 500 -3.06 15.26 28.71
C PRO A 500 -4.09 14.82 27.67
N VAL A 501 -3.96 13.59 27.18
CA VAL A 501 -4.83 13.00 26.15
C VAL A 501 -5.47 11.75 26.69
N PHE A 502 -6.76 11.62 26.46
CA PHE A 502 -7.52 10.42 26.75
C PHE A 502 -8.36 10.04 25.54
N GLU A 503 -8.26 8.81 25.09
CA GLU A 503 -9.02 8.27 23.95
C GLU A 503 -9.72 6.97 24.37
N VAL A 504 -10.98 6.85 24.01
CA VAL A 504 -11.75 5.61 24.14
C VAL A 504 -12.00 5.08 22.73
N GLN A 505 -11.69 3.82 22.52
CA GLN A 505 -11.98 3.12 21.26
C GLN A 505 -13.06 2.08 21.50
N TYR A 506 -14.11 2.12 20.71
CA TYR A 506 -15.18 1.14 20.71
C TYR A 506 -15.31 0.47 19.32
N ARG A 507 -15.28 -0.84 19.31
CA ARG A 507 -15.30 -1.70 18.12
C ARG A 507 -16.47 -2.67 18.21
N PRO A 508 -17.70 -2.29 17.83
CA PRO A 508 -18.93 -3.10 18.03
C PRO A 508 -18.88 -4.49 17.40
N MET A 509 -18.07 -4.68 16.35
CA MET A 509 -17.87 -5.98 15.68
C MET A 509 -16.43 -6.49 15.84
N GLY A 510 -15.70 -6.03 16.85
CA GLY A 510 -14.27 -6.29 16.99
C GLY A 510 -13.45 -5.62 15.88
N TRP A 511 -12.30 -6.20 15.55
CA TRP A 511 -11.34 -5.63 14.59
C TRP A 511 -11.78 -5.67 13.11
N SER A 512 -12.81 -6.42 12.77
CA SER A 512 -13.35 -6.52 11.41
C SER A 512 -14.47 -5.51 11.11
N GLY A 513 -14.92 -4.78 12.13
CA GLY A 513 -16.01 -3.82 12.03
C GLY A 513 -15.57 -2.36 12.12
N PRO A 514 -16.54 -1.44 12.30
CA PRO A 514 -16.27 -0.04 12.50
C PRO A 514 -15.49 0.21 13.80
N ILE A 515 -14.61 1.21 13.75
CA ILE A 515 -13.86 1.71 14.89
C ILE A 515 -14.42 3.09 15.22
N LEU A 516 -14.90 3.24 16.42
CA LEU A 516 -15.42 4.48 16.98
C LEU A 516 -14.42 4.98 18.00
N THR A 517 -13.96 6.23 17.89
CA THR A 517 -13.05 6.84 18.86
C THR A 517 -13.67 8.10 19.44
N LEU A 518 -13.46 8.30 20.73
CA LEU A 518 -13.75 9.53 21.41
C LEU A 518 -12.44 10.04 22.03
N ASP A 519 -11.97 11.14 21.52
CA ASP A 519 -10.73 11.80 21.94
C ASP A 519 -11.08 13.00 22.82
N TYR A 520 -10.38 13.08 23.94
CA TYR A 520 -10.40 14.22 24.84
C TYR A 520 -8.99 14.72 25.09
N ASP A 521 -8.77 16.01 24.92
CA ASP A 521 -7.51 16.65 25.32
C ASP A 521 -7.74 18.03 25.92
N ARG A 522 -6.89 18.35 26.92
CA ARG A 522 -6.96 19.59 27.64
C ARG A 522 -5.59 20.26 27.71
N GLY A 523 -5.46 21.43 27.07
CA GLY A 523 -4.26 22.25 27.16
C GLY A 523 -4.04 22.78 28.57
N VAL A 524 -2.89 22.46 29.17
CA VAL A 524 -2.48 22.88 30.50
C VAL A 524 -1.33 23.87 30.35
N THR A 525 -1.45 25.03 31.03
CA THR A 525 -0.42 26.09 31.02
C THR A 525 0.69 25.79 32.03
N ASN A 526 1.88 26.37 31.82
CA ASN A 526 3.06 26.28 32.67
C ASN A 526 3.74 24.90 32.76
N VAL A 527 3.30 23.91 31.99
CA VAL A 527 3.98 22.63 31.87
C VAL A 527 4.82 22.66 30.60
N LEU A 528 6.12 22.39 30.66
CA LEU A 528 7.06 22.49 29.52
C LEU A 528 6.98 23.84 28.79
N ASN A 529 6.80 24.92 29.51
CA ASN A 529 6.59 26.29 28.98
C ASN A 529 5.37 26.40 28.05
N SER A 530 4.34 25.61 28.29
CA SER A 530 3.08 25.71 27.56
C SER A 530 2.31 26.97 27.97
N ASN A 531 1.71 27.62 26.98
CA ASN A 531 0.95 28.85 27.16
C ASN A 531 -0.48 28.79 26.58
N MET A 532 -0.86 27.65 25.99
CA MET A 532 -2.20 27.42 25.45
C MET A 532 -3.10 26.73 26.47
N LYS A 533 -4.28 27.31 26.67
CA LYS A 533 -5.34 26.72 27.51
C LYS A 533 -6.57 26.49 26.64
N TYR A 534 -6.95 25.23 26.49
CA TYR A 534 -8.12 24.81 25.73
C TYR A 534 -8.64 23.49 26.25
N GLU A 535 -9.85 23.14 25.85
CA GLU A 535 -10.44 21.83 26.09
C GLU A 535 -11.21 21.40 24.86
N ARG A 536 -10.87 20.23 24.32
CA ARG A 536 -11.36 19.74 23.05
C ARG A 536 -11.88 18.32 23.16
N TYR A 537 -13.00 18.07 22.50
CA TYR A 537 -13.59 16.76 22.31
C TYR A 537 -13.69 16.48 20.81
N GLU A 538 -13.23 15.32 20.39
CA GLU A 538 -13.39 14.86 19.02
C GLU A 538 -13.91 13.43 18.99
N PHE A 539 -14.92 13.19 18.18
CA PHE A 539 -15.45 11.87 17.87
C PHE A 539 -15.10 11.52 16.43
N ASN A 540 -14.69 10.28 16.19
CA ASN A 540 -14.42 9.77 14.86
C ASN A 540 -14.94 8.33 14.75
N ALA A 541 -15.54 8.00 13.62
CA ALA A 541 -16.02 6.66 13.28
C ALA A 541 -15.48 6.31 11.90
N GLU A 542 -14.72 5.23 11.80
CA GLU A 542 -14.14 4.77 10.56
C GLU A 542 -14.53 3.33 10.28
N TYR A 543 -14.92 3.06 9.05
CA TYR A 543 -15.21 1.71 8.59
C TYR A 543 -14.82 1.54 7.13
N ILE A 544 -14.04 0.49 6.86
CA ILE A 544 -13.71 0.05 5.50
C ILE A 544 -14.41 -1.27 5.28
N HIS A 545 -15.46 -1.23 4.48
CA HIS A 545 -16.19 -2.43 4.07
C HIS A 545 -15.62 -2.96 2.76
N HIS A 546 -14.89 -4.06 2.82
CA HIS A 546 -14.41 -4.76 1.64
C HIS A 546 -15.54 -5.59 1.03
N LEU A 547 -16.04 -5.16 -0.13
CA LEU A 547 -16.99 -5.93 -0.94
C LEU A 547 -16.30 -7.14 -1.59
N ASN A 548 -15.05 -6.97 -1.95
CA ASN A 548 -14.11 -7.98 -2.39
C ASN A 548 -12.68 -7.40 -2.28
N ARG A 549 -11.67 -8.14 -2.73
CA ARG A 549 -10.26 -7.74 -2.55
C ARG A 549 -9.87 -6.39 -3.18
N LEU A 550 -10.55 -6.00 -4.27
CA LEU A 550 -10.26 -4.77 -5.02
C LEU A 550 -11.38 -3.74 -4.95
N GLN A 551 -12.51 -4.05 -4.34
CA GLN A 551 -13.62 -3.13 -4.18
C GLN A 551 -13.87 -2.89 -2.71
N ALA A 552 -13.86 -1.63 -2.33
CA ALA A 552 -14.10 -1.21 -0.95
C ALA A 552 -15.02 0.01 -0.88
N LEU A 553 -15.80 0.06 0.18
CA LEU A 553 -16.57 1.23 0.59
C LEU A 553 -15.95 1.73 1.89
N GLN A 554 -15.33 2.90 1.83
CA GLN A 554 -14.72 3.55 2.98
C GLN A 554 -15.70 4.60 3.49
N MET A 555 -16.01 4.54 4.77
CA MET A 555 -16.92 5.45 5.46
C MET A 555 -16.18 6.09 6.63
N ARG A 556 -16.27 7.40 6.74
CA ARG A 556 -15.72 8.15 7.85
C ARG A 556 -16.73 9.19 8.32
N LEU A 557 -17.04 9.19 9.58
CA LEU A 557 -17.85 10.20 10.25
C LEU A 557 -16.98 10.85 11.32
N GLY A 558 -17.13 12.15 11.52
CA GLY A 558 -16.36 12.86 12.53
C GLY A 558 -17.14 14.05 13.07
N ALA A 559 -16.94 14.34 14.33
CA ALA A 559 -17.46 15.54 14.97
C ALA A 559 -16.44 16.03 15.99
N GLY A 560 -16.37 17.33 16.19
CA GLY A 560 -15.49 17.90 17.19
C GLY A 560 -15.99 19.25 17.67
N PHE A 561 -15.68 19.58 18.91
CA PHE A 561 -15.98 20.87 19.48
C PHE A 561 -15.00 21.22 20.60
N TYR A 562 -14.90 22.52 20.85
CA TYR A 562 -14.18 23.06 22.00
C TYR A 562 -15.18 23.50 23.04
N SER A 563 -15.09 22.92 24.25
CA SER A 563 -15.84 23.38 25.42
C SER A 563 -15.21 24.65 26.02
N HIS A 564 -13.90 24.78 25.89
CA HIS A 564 -13.15 25.95 26.32
C HIS A 564 -12.07 26.29 25.27
N LYS A 565 -11.95 27.58 24.95
CA LYS A 565 -10.87 28.16 24.13
C LYS A 565 -10.19 29.26 24.95
N GLY A 566 -8.86 29.27 24.93
CA GLY A 566 -8.08 30.36 25.49
C GLY A 566 -8.23 31.68 24.72
N ARG A 567 -7.38 32.66 25.02
CA ARG A 567 -7.41 33.99 24.37
C ARG A 567 -6.92 33.94 22.92
N ASP A 568 -5.88 33.17 22.62
CA ASP A 568 -5.21 33.16 21.32
C ASP A 568 -5.63 31.95 20.48
N THR A 569 -6.88 31.98 20.05
CA THR A 569 -7.58 30.86 19.43
C THR A 569 -7.18 30.57 17.98
N TYR A 570 -6.44 31.47 17.33
CA TYR A 570 -6.00 31.31 15.93
C TYR A 570 -4.90 30.26 15.74
N PHE A 571 -4.28 29.77 16.81
CA PHE A 571 -3.38 28.62 16.75
C PHE A 571 -4.08 27.26 16.97
N LEU A 572 -5.36 27.26 17.32
CA LEU A 572 -6.11 26.03 17.55
C LEU A 572 -6.47 25.33 16.23
N ASN A 573 -6.41 24.02 16.25
CA ASN A 573 -6.82 23.14 15.16
C ASN A 573 -7.45 21.87 15.69
N TYR A 574 -8.30 21.25 14.90
CA TYR A 574 -8.86 19.94 15.19
C TYR A 574 -7.83 18.84 14.87
N GLU A 575 -7.67 17.87 15.78
CA GLU A 575 -6.67 16.80 15.67
C GLU A 575 -7.03 15.79 14.59
N ASN A 576 -8.31 15.36 14.56
CA ASN A 576 -8.80 14.33 13.65
C ASN A 576 -9.23 14.88 12.29
N PHE A 577 -9.10 16.17 12.04
CA PHE A 577 -9.45 16.81 10.79
C PHE A 577 -8.32 17.72 10.29
N LYS A 578 -7.18 17.11 9.98
CA LYS A 578 -5.99 17.81 9.50
C LYS A 578 -5.83 17.72 8.00
N GLU A 579 -5.25 18.76 7.41
CA GLU A 579 -4.72 18.65 6.06
C GLU A 579 -3.55 17.67 6.05
N ASN A 580 -3.61 16.69 5.14
CA ASN A 580 -2.51 15.76 4.96
C ASN A 580 -1.41 16.41 4.11
N ASN A 581 -0.47 17.06 4.78
CA ASN A 581 0.68 17.71 4.14
C ASN A 581 1.92 16.81 4.13
N ILE A 582 1.91 15.70 4.88
CA ILE A 582 3.01 14.74 4.92
C ILE A 582 2.78 13.71 3.82
N PRO A 583 3.68 13.58 2.84
CA PRO A 583 3.54 12.58 1.79
C PRO A 583 3.53 11.17 2.38
N GLY A 584 2.35 10.52 2.30
CA GLY A 584 2.18 9.09 2.47
C GLY A 584 2.33 8.37 1.13
N GLY A 585 1.40 7.52 0.79
CA GLY A 585 1.11 7.18 -0.59
C GLY A 585 0.38 8.36 -1.22
N TRP A 586 0.62 8.66 -2.46
CA TRP A 586 0.05 9.86 -3.07
C TRP A 586 -1.42 9.71 -3.49
N ASN A 587 -1.94 8.50 -3.56
CA ASN A 587 -3.32 8.22 -3.92
C ASN A 587 -4.24 8.07 -2.74
N ASP A 588 -3.68 7.68 -1.60
CA ASP A 588 -4.47 7.34 -0.43
C ASP A 588 -4.89 8.60 0.31
N ASP A 589 -4.27 9.73 -0.06
CA ASP A 589 -4.48 11.02 0.58
C ASP A 589 -5.88 11.62 0.30
N TRP A 590 -6.62 11.07 -0.67
CA TRP A 590 -7.94 11.61 -1.05
C TRP A 590 -9.10 10.95 -0.30
N SER A 591 -8.89 9.78 0.26
CA SER A 591 -9.93 9.07 0.98
C SER A 591 -10.21 9.70 2.34
N GLY A 592 -11.45 10.11 2.55
CA GLY A 592 -11.91 10.70 3.80
C GLY A 592 -11.45 12.13 4.06
N GLU A 593 -11.04 12.87 3.03
CA GLU A 593 -10.63 14.27 3.09
C GLU A 593 -11.43 15.12 2.12
N PHE A 594 -11.35 16.45 2.32
CA PHE A 594 -11.88 17.43 1.39
C PHE A 594 -10.77 17.96 0.49
N GLU A 595 -11.00 17.92 -0.82
CA GLU A 595 -9.98 18.35 -1.79
C GLU A 595 -10.04 19.84 -2.12
N LEU A 596 -11.21 20.42 -2.09
CA LEU A 596 -11.42 21.82 -2.40
C LEU A 596 -11.58 22.70 -1.16
N LEU A 597 -11.97 22.11 -0.04
CA LEU A 597 -12.12 22.83 1.22
C LEU A 597 -10.75 23.16 1.84
N ARG A 598 -10.62 24.41 2.31
CA ARG A 598 -9.43 24.87 3.03
C ARG A 598 -9.63 24.70 4.53
N SER A 599 -8.61 24.26 5.25
CA SER A 599 -8.64 24.02 6.69
C SER A 599 -8.92 25.27 7.53
N ASP A 600 -8.65 26.46 6.99
CA ASP A 600 -8.95 27.73 7.63
C ASP A 600 -10.44 27.91 7.95
N ASN A 601 -11.33 27.28 7.19
CA ASN A 601 -12.78 27.41 7.38
C ASN A 601 -13.29 26.61 8.58
N TYR A 602 -12.83 25.37 8.76
CA TYR A 602 -13.29 24.53 9.88
C TYR A 602 -12.46 24.69 11.15
N ASN A 603 -11.16 25.01 11.07
CA ASN A 603 -10.36 25.29 12.26
C ASN A 603 -10.80 26.58 12.98
N SER A 604 -11.37 27.54 12.26
CA SER A 604 -11.95 28.74 12.86
C SER A 604 -13.31 28.48 13.56
N SER A 605 -13.94 27.34 13.30
CA SER A 605 -15.25 26.97 13.85
C SER A 605 -15.14 26.47 15.28
N PRO A 606 -16.12 26.78 16.19
CA PRO A 606 -16.17 26.17 17.50
C PRO A 606 -16.56 24.69 17.48
N TYR A 607 -17.16 24.21 16.41
CA TYR A 607 -17.53 22.80 16.20
C TYR A 607 -17.45 22.44 14.72
N TYR A 608 -17.37 21.16 14.46
CA TYR A 608 -17.62 20.60 13.12
C TYR A 608 -18.35 19.26 13.23
N VAL A 609 -19.09 18.92 12.17
CA VAL A 609 -19.60 17.57 11.92
C VAL A 609 -19.31 17.26 10.45
N ARG A 610 -18.71 16.12 10.17
CA ARG A 610 -18.33 15.70 8.82
C ARG A 610 -18.75 14.28 8.51
N GLY A 611 -18.96 14.00 7.23
CA GLY A 611 -19.09 12.65 6.69
C GLY A 611 -18.34 12.55 5.38
N ASN A 612 -17.61 11.44 5.20
CA ASN A 612 -16.90 11.14 3.97
C ASN A 612 -17.21 9.71 3.56
N LEU A 613 -17.55 9.52 2.31
CA LEU A 613 -17.82 8.23 1.69
C LEU A 613 -16.97 8.11 0.44
N THR A 614 -16.19 7.04 0.35
CA THR A 614 -15.38 6.74 -0.83
C THR A 614 -15.67 5.33 -1.29
N TYR A 615 -16.09 5.18 -2.54
CA TYR A 615 -16.22 3.87 -3.18
C TYR A 615 -15.06 3.65 -4.14
N GLU A 616 -14.36 2.55 -3.95
CA GLU A 616 -13.23 2.14 -4.78
C GLU A 616 -13.57 0.90 -5.60
N SER A 617 -13.19 0.92 -6.87
CA SER A 617 -13.31 -0.24 -7.76
C SER A 617 -12.32 -0.11 -8.92
N PRO A 618 -11.68 -1.20 -9.37
CA PRO A 618 -10.83 -1.14 -10.56
C PRO A 618 -11.60 -0.96 -11.87
N LEU A 619 -12.92 -1.14 -11.85
CA LEU A 619 -13.76 -1.22 -13.04
C LEU A 619 -15.07 -0.42 -12.84
N LEU A 620 -15.01 0.91 -12.95
CA LEU A 620 -16.18 1.80 -12.86
C LEU A 620 -16.55 2.43 -14.22
N LEU A 621 -16.10 3.66 -14.46
CA LEU A 621 -16.49 4.46 -15.63
C LEU A 621 -15.44 4.47 -16.73
N LEU A 622 -14.22 4.92 -16.42
CA LEU A 622 -13.14 5.03 -17.41
C LEU A 622 -12.64 3.69 -17.92
N SER A 623 -12.75 2.65 -17.11
CA SER A 623 -12.46 1.27 -17.55
C SER A 623 -13.35 0.78 -18.71
N TRP A 624 -14.44 1.51 -19.01
CA TRP A 624 -15.31 1.22 -20.16
C TRP A 624 -14.73 1.75 -21.49
N LEU A 625 -13.84 2.74 -21.41
CA LEU A 625 -13.22 3.31 -22.61
C LEU A 625 -12.14 2.37 -23.14
N PRO A 626 -12.13 2.04 -24.45
CA PRO A 626 -11.27 0.99 -25.01
C PRO A 626 -9.77 1.20 -24.83
N ILE A 627 -9.29 2.45 -24.88
CA ILE A 627 -7.88 2.79 -24.78
C ILE A 627 -7.52 3.13 -23.32
N VAL A 628 -8.26 4.04 -22.71
CA VAL A 628 -8.00 4.56 -21.37
C VAL A 628 -8.21 3.47 -20.33
N GLY A 629 -9.29 2.69 -20.45
CA GLY A 629 -9.65 1.62 -19.51
C GLY A 629 -8.61 0.51 -19.39
N HIS A 630 -7.78 0.33 -20.42
CA HIS A 630 -6.68 -0.64 -20.38
C HIS A 630 -5.67 -0.36 -19.26
N TYR A 631 -5.42 0.92 -18.98
CA TYR A 631 -4.40 1.35 -18.02
C TYR A 631 -4.96 1.71 -16.65
N MET A 632 -6.28 1.57 -16.41
CA MET A 632 -6.90 1.88 -15.14
C MET A 632 -6.56 0.80 -14.09
N ASP A 633 -5.93 1.20 -12.98
CA ASP A 633 -5.67 0.32 -11.84
C ASP A 633 -6.82 0.43 -10.82
N MET A 634 -7.28 1.63 -10.53
CA MET A 634 -8.33 1.91 -9.57
C MET A 634 -9.11 3.17 -9.93
N GLU A 635 -10.40 3.12 -9.73
CA GLU A 635 -11.30 4.26 -9.88
C GLU A 635 -12.03 4.49 -8.56
N ARG A 636 -12.30 5.76 -8.21
CA ARG A 636 -12.91 6.16 -6.95
C ARG A 636 -13.99 7.19 -7.17
N VAL A 637 -15.05 7.06 -6.39
CA VAL A 637 -16.10 8.08 -6.27
C VAL A 637 -16.11 8.58 -4.84
N TYR A 638 -16.09 9.90 -4.69
CA TYR A 638 -16.03 10.57 -3.40
C TYR A 638 -17.30 11.37 -3.15
N VAL A 639 -17.82 11.27 -1.95
CA VAL A 639 -18.92 12.11 -1.45
C VAL A 639 -18.52 12.58 -0.06
N SER A 640 -18.33 13.89 0.10
CA SER A 640 -17.93 14.48 1.35
C SER A 640 -18.91 15.56 1.76
N TRP A 641 -19.17 15.66 3.05
CA TRP A 641 -20.12 16.59 3.65
C TRP A 641 -19.54 17.17 4.94
N LEU A 642 -19.73 18.46 5.14
CA LEU A 642 -19.31 19.19 6.33
C LEU A 642 -20.36 20.19 6.78
N ASP A 643 -20.60 20.20 8.07
CA ASP A 643 -21.31 21.25 8.78
C ASP A 643 -20.37 21.90 9.81
N ALA A 644 -20.17 23.20 9.68
CA ALA A 644 -19.35 24.01 10.56
C ALA A 644 -19.92 25.42 10.63
N ARG A 645 -19.58 26.17 11.68
CA ARG A 645 -20.04 27.56 11.83
C ARG A 645 -19.69 28.37 10.58
N LYS A 646 -20.66 29.05 9.97
CA LYS A 646 -20.55 29.80 8.72
C LYS A 646 -20.48 28.92 7.44
N MET A 647 -20.63 27.61 7.53
CA MET A 647 -20.66 26.68 6.38
C MET A 647 -21.73 25.61 6.56
N HIS A 648 -22.98 25.91 6.17
CA HIS A 648 -24.14 25.01 6.34
C HIS A 648 -24.87 24.77 5.03
N PRO A 649 -24.96 23.57 4.51
CA PRO A 649 -23.93 22.54 4.50
C PRO A 649 -22.89 22.82 3.41
N TYR A 650 -21.66 22.35 3.60
CA TYR A 650 -20.68 22.20 2.53
C TYR A 650 -20.75 20.77 2.00
N VAL A 651 -20.84 20.63 0.69
CA VAL A 651 -20.85 19.32 0.02
C VAL A 651 -19.81 19.30 -1.08
N GLU A 652 -19.04 18.23 -1.13
CA GLU A 652 -18.05 18.01 -2.17
C GLU A 652 -18.23 16.61 -2.80
N LEU A 653 -18.29 16.59 -4.12
CA LEU A 653 -18.34 15.37 -4.92
C LEU A 653 -17.08 15.26 -5.74
N GLY A 654 -16.55 14.06 -5.86
CA GLY A 654 -15.34 13.82 -6.64
C GLY A 654 -15.38 12.50 -7.39
N TYR A 655 -14.63 12.47 -8.47
CA TYR A 655 -14.31 11.26 -9.20
C TYR A 655 -12.81 11.24 -9.46
N GLY A 656 -12.14 10.18 -9.03
CA GLY A 656 -10.71 10.01 -9.21
C GLY A 656 -10.37 8.68 -9.83
N PHE A 657 -9.22 8.62 -10.49
CA PHE A 657 -8.69 7.38 -11.02
C PHE A 657 -7.17 7.32 -10.87
N THR A 658 -6.69 6.10 -10.84
CA THR A 658 -5.28 5.78 -10.73
C THR A 658 -4.89 4.85 -11.86
N THR A 659 -3.79 5.17 -12.50
CA THR A 659 -3.09 4.31 -13.45
C THR A 659 -1.77 3.83 -12.85
N ARG A 660 -1.01 3.03 -13.58
CA ARG A 660 0.35 2.61 -13.17
C ARG A 660 1.34 3.77 -13.00
N PHE A 661 1.08 4.93 -13.61
CA PHE A 661 2.02 6.06 -13.65
C PHE A 661 1.52 7.28 -12.89
N PHE A 662 0.24 7.57 -12.96
CA PHE A 662 -0.34 8.80 -12.40
C PHE A 662 -1.75 8.55 -11.85
N SER A 663 -2.19 9.46 -11.01
CA SER A 663 -3.57 9.60 -10.58
C SER A 663 -4.09 10.97 -10.94
N ALA A 664 -5.37 11.05 -11.24
CA ALA A 664 -6.06 12.31 -11.41
C ALA A 664 -7.45 12.23 -10.78
N GLY A 665 -7.98 13.36 -10.35
CA GLY A 665 -9.32 13.49 -9.80
C GLY A 665 -9.93 14.83 -10.14
N LEU A 666 -11.25 14.81 -10.36
CA LEU A 666 -12.08 15.98 -10.59
C LEU A 666 -13.03 16.12 -9.42
N PHE A 667 -13.11 17.31 -8.87
CA PHE A 667 -13.92 17.61 -7.68
C PHE A 667 -14.79 18.82 -7.94
N VAL A 668 -15.99 18.77 -7.44
CA VAL A 668 -16.93 19.89 -7.41
C VAL A 668 -17.47 20.06 -6.01
N SER A 669 -17.46 21.27 -5.52
CA SER A 669 -18.02 21.58 -4.22
C SER A 669 -19.10 22.67 -4.30
N ASN A 670 -20.00 22.61 -3.34
CA ASN A 670 -21.02 23.63 -3.12
C ASN A 670 -20.97 24.05 -1.63
N GLY A 671 -20.67 25.31 -1.39
CA GLY A 671 -20.67 25.89 -0.05
C GLY A 671 -21.02 27.37 -0.11
N LYS A 672 -21.87 27.86 0.81
CA LYS A 672 -22.34 29.26 0.85
C LYS A 672 -22.94 29.79 -0.47
N GLY A 673 -23.56 28.92 -1.27
CA GLY A 673 -24.08 29.28 -2.59
C GLY A 673 -23.04 29.38 -3.71
N ASN A 674 -21.78 29.24 -3.41
CA ASN A 674 -20.71 29.27 -4.41
C ASN A 674 -20.33 27.84 -4.79
N ARG A 675 -20.28 27.59 -6.11
CA ARG A 675 -19.78 26.32 -6.67
C ARG A 675 -18.30 26.49 -7.02
N THR A 676 -17.48 25.60 -6.52
CA THR A 676 -16.06 25.53 -6.89
C THR A 676 -15.78 24.22 -7.62
N PHE A 677 -14.90 24.30 -8.60
CA PHE A 677 -14.46 23.16 -9.39
C PHE A 677 -12.93 23.06 -9.32
N GLY A 678 -12.41 21.87 -9.17
CA GLY A 678 -10.96 21.66 -9.11
C GLY A 678 -10.55 20.32 -9.62
N CYS A 679 -9.30 20.25 -10.09
CA CYS A 679 -8.64 19.04 -10.52
C CYS A 679 -7.45 18.77 -9.59
N ARG A 680 -7.22 17.51 -9.27
CA ARG A 680 -6.03 17.03 -8.57
C ARG A 680 -5.31 16.03 -9.44
N PHE A 681 -4.00 16.08 -9.45
CA PHE A 681 -3.20 15.07 -10.13
C PHE A 681 -1.89 14.81 -9.41
N GLY A 682 -1.33 13.64 -9.62
CA GLY A 682 -0.04 13.26 -9.10
C GLY A 682 0.62 12.18 -9.94
N LEU A 683 1.93 12.11 -9.89
CA LEU A 683 2.77 11.17 -10.61
C LEU A 683 3.64 10.39 -9.61
N GLU A 684 3.58 9.07 -9.68
CA GLU A 684 4.47 8.17 -8.93
C GLU A 684 4.71 6.90 -9.73
N LEU A 685 5.98 6.60 -10.01
CA LEU A 685 6.39 5.41 -10.73
C LEU A 685 6.69 4.26 -9.76
N PHE A 686 6.54 3.04 -10.22
CA PHE A 686 6.89 1.83 -9.47
C PHE A 686 6.25 1.70 -8.08
N ARG A 687 5.05 2.20 -7.91
CA ARG A 687 4.30 2.14 -6.65
C ARG A 687 4.16 0.72 -6.09
N HIS A 688 3.98 -0.26 -6.94
CA HIS A 688 3.76 -1.67 -6.57
C HIS A 688 5.04 -2.52 -6.57
N TRP A 689 6.21 -1.94 -6.82
CA TRP A 689 7.49 -2.65 -6.93
C TRP A 689 8.25 -2.73 -5.61
#